data_0756178de841fb9f3b17ef9d4b583d24
#
_entry.id   0756178de841fb9f3b17ef9d4b583d24
#
_cell.length_a   1.000
_cell.length_b   1.000
_cell.length_c   1.000
_cell.angle_alpha   90.00
_cell.angle_beta   90.00
_cell.angle_gamma   90.00
#
_symmetry.space_group_name_H-M   'P 1'
#
loop_
_entity.id
_entity.type
_entity.pdbx_description
1 polymer ?
#
loop_
_entity_poly.entity_id
_entity_poly.type
_entity_poly.pdbx_seq_one_letter_code
_entity_poly.pdbx_strand_id
1 'polypeptide(L)'
;NIPEDKDLPDYKKDKEKDDYVPGNEDDDDFEKVYVKELDLALRKFITSVNDEKPKVSRVPVVDVTPLKNGTGTTAIYNHTKEPLSLKAGDKVVYTIRIYNEGEVAGTASEIKDYLPPYLIYLEDSEINKKYGWKISEDGRVVTTDYVSNTEIKEFDGEKLDYADVQIECKVAGNAIPHENITNIAEITEYKYKETVVPKDRDSKSDNMEENIPEDKDLPDYKKDKEKDQYVPGNEDDDDFEKVYVKEFDLALRKFITEVQGKSITNRVPQPKMEDGKITYEHTKEPLTVHVGDTVIYTLRIYNEGEIDGYASEVSDDIPEHLEYLPEESTNIEYMWKMYDENGEETTDVSKAVKLTTTYLSEENGEQNLLKAFDGKTLEGRDIKIAFKVKDPNSNSIIITNKAQISDDTDKDGKDITDKDSTPDEWNEGEDDQDVEHVKVEYFDLALLKFVSKVIVIEDGKETISETGYNGHEDPEPVVKVDLHKKKLSDVTVKFGYGITIINEGDIPGYAKEITDYVPEGLRFEAEDNPLWTDEGNNVISTKQLENTLLQPGETATVEVILTWINDPNNMGLKTNTAEISQDKNEYDVPDRDSTPDNKKEGEDDIDIAKVILAITTGTTKTYFVLATSLLAIIGTGIVLIKKYVIE
;
A
#
# COMPACT_ATOMS: atom_id res chain seq x y z
N ASN A 1 82.64 30.82 23.37
CA ASN A 1 82.13 31.62 24.52
C ASN A 1 80.64 31.58 24.65
N ILE A 2 80.04 30.53 24.12
CA ILE A 2 78.61 30.25 24.42
C ILE A 2 78.58 29.65 25.82
N PRO A 3 78.00 30.30 26.83
CA PRO A 3 77.85 29.76 28.17
C PRO A 3 77.10 28.41 28.08
N GLU A 4 77.38 27.57 29.05
CA GLU A 4 76.63 26.33 29.13
C GLU A 4 75.11 26.61 29.18
N ASP A 5 74.31 25.79 28.53
CA ASP A 5 72.84 25.89 28.22
C ASP A 5 71.92 26.50 29.30
N LYS A 6 72.40 26.79 30.50
CA LYS A 6 71.62 27.35 31.60
C LYS A 6 71.71 28.86 31.78
N ASP A 7 72.69 29.50 31.14
CA ASP A 7 73.00 30.91 31.38
C ASP A 7 72.77 31.80 30.15
N LEU A 8 72.52 31.21 28.96
CA LEU A 8 72.11 31.90 27.75
C LEU A 8 70.65 31.59 27.40
N PRO A 9 69.87 32.58 26.94
CA PRO A 9 68.59 32.26 26.36
C PRO A 9 68.84 31.32 25.17
N ASP A 10 68.32 30.10 25.26
CA ASP A 10 68.43 29.11 24.20
C ASP A 10 67.60 29.57 23.01
N TYR A 11 68.17 30.42 22.20
CA TYR A 11 67.54 30.89 20.99
C TYR A 11 67.29 29.76 19.97
N LYS A 12 67.75 28.55 20.23
CA LYS A 12 67.47 27.36 19.43
C LYS A 12 66.34 26.50 20.01
N LYS A 13 66.07 26.58 21.30
CA LYS A 13 65.09 25.69 21.99
C LYS A 13 63.95 26.44 22.71
N ASP A 14 64.16 27.67 23.10
CA ASP A 14 63.17 28.44 23.82
C ASP A 14 62.75 29.64 23.00
N LYS A 15 61.77 29.43 22.11
CA LYS A 15 61.20 30.50 21.26
C LYS A 15 60.43 31.55 22.04
N GLU A 16 60.18 31.33 23.31
CA GLU A 16 59.41 32.24 24.15
C GLU A 16 60.27 33.22 25.00
N LYS A 17 61.59 32.96 25.04
CA LYS A 17 62.54 33.82 25.76
C LYS A 17 63.50 34.54 24.86
N ASP A 18 63.10 35.72 24.47
CA ASP A 18 63.90 36.62 23.64
C ASP A 18 64.98 37.44 24.38
N ASP A 19 65.36 37.01 25.59
CA ASP A 19 66.26 37.76 26.42
C ASP A 19 67.68 37.15 26.37
N TYR A 20 68.41 37.45 25.32
CA TYR A 20 69.85 37.25 25.32
C TYR A 20 70.50 38.23 26.30
N VAL A 21 71.23 37.71 27.22
CA VAL A 21 72.09 38.49 28.11
C VAL A 21 73.52 38.17 27.75
N PRO A 22 74.29 39.13 27.24
CA PRO A 22 75.69 38.93 26.94
C PRO A 22 76.41 38.45 28.19
N GLY A 23 77.33 37.49 28.07
CA GLY A 23 78.20 37.07 29.16
C GLY A 23 79.12 38.19 29.64
N ASN A 24 80.08 37.86 30.49
CA ASN A 24 81.05 38.86 30.96
C ASN A 24 82.13 39.20 29.94
N GLU A 25 82.02 38.70 28.72
CA GLU A 25 82.93 38.96 27.62
C GLU A 25 82.24 39.88 26.62
N ASP A 26 82.99 40.80 26.00
CA ASP A 26 82.50 41.80 25.06
C ASP A 26 82.90 41.52 23.61
N ASP A 27 83.34 40.32 23.36
CA ASP A 27 83.77 39.83 22.04
C ASP A 27 82.63 39.08 21.32
N ASP A 28 81.48 38.87 21.88
CA ASP A 28 80.27 38.27 21.30
C ASP A 28 79.06 39.24 21.35
N ASP A 29 78.32 39.27 20.25
CA ASP A 29 77.08 40.00 20.10
C ASP A 29 76.12 39.22 19.21
N PHE A 30 74.85 39.56 19.20
CA PHE A 30 73.86 38.94 18.35
C PHE A 30 72.89 39.96 17.74
N GLU A 31 72.29 39.60 16.62
CA GLU A 31 71.25 40.36 15.97
C GLU A 31 70.05 39.44 15.77
N LYS A 32 68.83 39.97 16.00
CA LYS A 32 67.57 39.21 15.82
C LYS A 32 66.92 39.62 14.48
N VAL A 33 66.49 38.63 13.75
CA VAL A 33 65.69 38.81 12.53
C VAL A 33 64.32 38.18 12.81
N TYR A 34 63.30 38.96 12.67
CA TYR A 34 61.92 38.50 12.73
C TYR A 34 61.44 38.28 11.29
N VAL A 35 60.94 37.09 11.01
CA VAL A 35 60.37 36.73 9.71
C VAL A 35 58.86 36.82 9.79
N LYS A 36 58.27 37.73 9.07
CA LYS A 36 56.81 37.86 8.96
C LYS A 36 56.25 36.67 8.19
N GLU A 37 55.11 36.18 8.63
CA GLU A 37 54.45 34.99 8.06
C GLU A 37 53.20 35.38 7.30
N LEU A 38 52.91 34.62 6.24
CA LEU A 38 51.64 34.61 5.55
C LEU A 38 50.74 33.58 6.26
N ASP A 39 49.42 33.87 6.29
CA ASP A 39 48.45 33.00 6.92
C ASP A 39 47.09 33.28 6.29
N LEU A 40 46.62 32.38 5.41
CA LEU A 40 45.35 32.51 4.69
C LEU A 40 44.34 31.48 5.19
N ALA A 41 43.30 31.91 5.87
CA ALA A 41 42.25 31.06 6.37
C ALA A 41 41.03 31.08 5.44
N LEU A 42 40.43 29.92 5.17
CA LEU A 42 39.24 29.75 4.36
C LEU A 42 38.02 29.48 5.24
N ARG A 43 36.87 30.08 4.92
CA ARG A 43 35.59 29.71 5.53
C ARG A 43 34.53 29.59 4.46
N LYS A 44 33.81 28.44 4.47
CA LYS A 44 32.74 28.10 3.54
C LYS A 44 31.39 28.16 4.22
N PHE A 45 30.41 28.79 3.59
CA PHE A 45 29.05 28.91 4.15
C PHE A 45 28.01 29.12 3.06
N ILE A 46 26.76 28.72 3.31
CA ILE A 46 25.64 28.90 2.37
C ILE A 46 25.09 30.33 2.52
N THR A 47 24.93 31.01 1.38
CA THR A 47 24.40 32.39 1.29
C THR A 47 23.02 32.48 0.68
N SER A 48 22.59 31.54 -0.17
CA SER A 48 21.22 31.42 -0.65
C SER A 48 20.82 30.03 -1.04
N VAL A 49 19.50 29.78 -1.02
CA VAL A 49 18.84 28.58 -1.54
C VAL A 49 17.67 29.08 -2.39
N ASN A 50 17.59 28.66 -3.66
CA ASN A 50 16.58 29.13 -4.62
C ASN A 50 16.42 30.66 -4.62
N ASP A 51 17.56 31.38 -4.65
CA ASP A 51 17.67 32.86 -4.61
C ASP A 51 17.23 33.51 -3.28
N GLU A 52 16.83 32.76 -2.28
CA GLU A 52 16.47 33.25 -0.95
C GLU A 52 17.59 33.03 0.08
N LYS A 53 17.71 33.95 1.04
CA LYS A 53 18.68 33.81 2.13
C LYS A 53 18.20 32.78 3.16
N PRO A 54 19.09 31.96 3.72
CA PRO A 54 18.74 31.12 4.85
C PRO A 54 18.15 31.90 6.02
N LYS A 55 17.13 31.37 6.68
CA LYS A 55 16.47 32.02 7.84
C LYS A 55 17.44 32.37 8.97
N VAL A 56 18.45 31.54 9.17
CA VAL A 56 19.54 31.74 10.11
C VAL A 56 20.79 32.11 9.32
N SER A 57 21.44 33.23 9.65
CA SER A 57 22.67 33.63 8.97
C SER A 57 23.77 32.61 9.23
N ARG A 58 24.42 32.18 8.14
CA ARG A 58 25.56 31.26 8.18
C ARG A 58 26.90 31.98 7.95
N VAL A 59 26.85 33.30 7.74
CA VAL A 59 28.06 34.14 7.56
C VAL A 59 28.87 34.12 8.87
N PRO A 60 30.17 33.80 8.85
CA PRO A 60 31.01 33.81 10.02
C PRO A 60 31.08 35.17 10.72
N VAL A 61 30.93 35.14 12.04
CA VAL A 61 31.25 36.29 12.92
C VAL A 61 32.66 36.08 13.44
N VAL A 62 33.59 36.95 13.03
CA VAL A 62 35.01 36.79 13.34
C VAL A 62 35.35 37.44 14.68
N ASP A 63 35.99 36.67 15.58
CA ASP A 63 36.60 37.17 16.80
C ASP A 63 38.12 37.11 16.67
N VAL A 64 38.72 38.28 16.51
CA VAL A 64 40.19 38.44 16.38
C VAL A 64 40.91 38.59 17.70
N THR A 65 40.24 38.39 18.82
CA THR A 65 40.82 38.56 20.17
C THR A 65 42.08 37.70 20.38
N PRO A 66 42.15 36.42 19.93
CA PRO A 66 43.38 35.65 20.09
C PRO A 66 44.57 36.28 19.34
N LEU A 67 44.39 36.72 18.10
CA LEU A 67 45.43 37.38 17.31
C LEU A 67 45.84 38.71 17.95
N LYS A 68 44.88 39.52 18.37
CA LYS A 68 45.10 40.83 18.98
C LYS A 68 45.89 40.79 20.26
N ASN A 69 45.67 39.79 21.09
CA ASN A 69 46.30 39.63 22.37
C ASN A 69 47.57 38.72 22.33
N GLY A 70 47.90 38.16 21.16
CA GLY A 70 49.01 37.21 21.01
C GLY A 70 48.80 35.92 21.79
N THR A 71 47.54 35.57 22.10
CA THR A 71 47.19 34.32 22.83
C THR A 71 46.93 33.14 21.89
N GLY A 72 46.88 33.41 20.59
CA GLY A 72 46.72 32.42 19.52
C GLY A 72 47.18 33.00 18.18
N THR A 73 47.39 32.12 17.22
CA THR A 73 47.80 32.42 15.84
C THR A 73 46.62 32.49 14.90
N THR A 74 45.44 32.05 15.29
CA THR A 74 44.21 31.90 14.50
C THR A 74 43.06 32.68 15.11
N ALA A 75 42.20 33.31 14.31
CA ALA A 75 40.94 33.92 14.74
C ALA A 75 39.89 32.87 15.05
N ILE A 76 38.83 33.28 15.78
CA ILE A 76 37.69 32.41 16.04
C ILE A 76 36.53 32.80 15.11
N TYR A 77 36.00 31.82 14.36
CA TYR A 77 34.90 32.01 13.43
C TYR A 77 33.62 31.37 13.96
N ASN A 78 32.68 32.24 14.38
CA ASN A 78 31.41 31.78 14.94
C ASN A 78 30.33 31.76 13.85
N HIS A 79 30.01 30.59 13.35
CA HIS A 79 28.88 30.32 12.48
C HIS A 79 28.35 28.90 12.66
N THR A 80 27.08 28.67 12.30
CA THR A 80 26.51 27.31 12.38
C THR A 80 27.04 26.44 11.26
N LYS A 81 27.34 25.19 11.61
CA LYS A 81 27.64 24.07 10.68
C LYS A 81 26.55 23.00 10.71
N GLU A 82 25.44 23.25 11.45
CA GLU A 82 24.28 22.37 11.40
C GLU A 82 23.78 22.27 9.94
N PRO A 83 23.46 21.06 9.47
CA PRO A 83 23.01 20.86 8.10
C PRO A 83 21.79 21.74 7.74
N LEU A 84 21.82 22.38 6.58
CA LEU A 84 20.68 23.12 6.08
C LEU A 84 19.74 22.18 5.34
N SER A 85 18.47 22.12 5.76
CA SER A 85 17.45 21.28 5.13
C SER A 85 17.08 21.80 3.74
N LEU A 86 17.21 20.96 2.73
CA LEU A 86 16.90 21.21 1.32
C LEU A 86 15.98 20.11 0.78
N LYS A 87 15.40 20.35 -0.39
CA LYS A 87 14.71 19.36 -1.20
C LYS A 87 15.60 18.90 -2.36
N ALA A 88 15.34 17.74 -2.88
CA ALA A 88 15.88 17.34 -4.18
C ALA A 88 15.50 18.41 -5.23
N GLY A 89 16.47 18.79 -6.06
CA GLY A 89 16.28 19.83 -7.07
C GLY A 89 16.54 21.27 -6.61
N ASP A 90 16.69 21.54 -5.31
CA ASP A 90 17.01 22.88 -4.82
C ASP A 90 18.39 23.36 -5.30
N LYS A 91 18.47 24.66 -5.61
CA LYS A 91 19.73 25.32 -5.93
C LYS A 91 20.32 25.94 -4.67
N VAL A 92 21.61 25.74 -4.47
CA VAL A 92 22.33 26.26 -3.30
C VAL A 92 23.57 27.05 -3.74
N VAL A 93 23.75 28.23 -3.17
CA VAL A 93 24.93 29.06 -3.38
C VAL A 93 25.79 29.03 -2.14
N TYR A 94 26.99 28.50 -2.31
CA TYR A 94 28.04 28.55 -1.31
C TYR A 94 28.91 29.79 -1.54
N THR A 95 29.29 30.46 -0.46
CA THR A 95 30.35 31.48 -0.46
C THR A 95 31.57 30.91 0.23
N ILE A 96 32.70 31.03 -0.44
CA ILE A 96 34.02 30.68 0.06
C ILE A 96 34.71 32.01 0.31
N ARG A 97 35.03 32.29 1.56
CA ARG A 97 35.69 33.52 2.01
C ARG A 97 37.08 33.18 2.51
N ILE A 98 38.06 33.90 1.93
CA ILE A 98 39.46 33.78 2.27
C ILE A 98 39.82 35.00 3.12
N TYR A 99 40.29 34.79 4.34
CA TYR A 99 40.80 35.80 5.23
C TYR A 99 42.31 35.78 5.24
N ASN A 100 42.94 36.85 5.67
CA ASN A 100 44.37 36.88 5.96
C ASN A 100 44.59 37.18 7.44
N GLU A 101 45.07 36.19 8.16
CA GLU A 101 45.42 36.23 9.60
C GLU A 101 46.90 36.59 9.83
N GLY A 102 47.68 36.57 8.75
CA GLY A 102 49.10 36.79 8.77
C GLY A 102 49.54 38.24 8.89
N GLU A 103 50.84 38.40 8.84
CA GLU A 103 51.54 39.69 9.00
C GLU A 103 52.03 40.27 7.66
N VAL A 104 51.75 39.60 6.57
CA VAL A 104 52.02 40.06 5.22
C VAL A 104 50.79 39.89 4.32
N ALA A 105 50.60 40.81 3.40
CA ALA A 105 49.55 40.72 2.41
C ALA A 105 49.79 39.53 1.48
N GLY A 106 48.76 38.78 1.14
CA GLY A 106 48.83 37.61 0.29
C GLY A 106 47.67 37.52 -0.72
N THR A 107 47.73 36.54 -1.58
CA THR A 107 46.74 36.25 -2.59
C THR A 107 46.48 34.78 -2.69
N ALA A 108 45.23 34.31 -2.60
CA ALA A 108 44.85 32.97 -2.98
C ALA A 108 44.87 32.86 -4.51
N SER A 109 45.76 32.08 -5.06
CA SER A 109 45.96 31.97 -6.52
C SER A 109 45.00 30.99 -7.16
N GLU A 110 44.69 29.90 -6.46
CA GLU A 110 43.71 28.87 -6.87
C GLU A 110 42.91 28.41 -5.66
N ILE A 111 41.64 28.17 -5.90
CA ILE A 111 40.68 27.59 -4.93
C ILE A 111 40.08 26.38 -5.62
N LYS A 112 40.03 25.26 -4.91
CA LYS A 112 39.26 24.06 -5.30
C LYS A 112 38.04 23.88 -4.44
N ASP A 113 36.97 23.34 -5.05
CA ASP A 113 35.76 22.90 -4.39
C ASP A 113 35.49 21.44 -4.78
N TYR A 114 35.35 20.58 -3.79
CA TYR A 114 35.22 19.14 -3.96
C TYR A 114 33.74 18.74 -3.85
N LEU A 115 33.11 18.52 -5.01
CA LEU A 115 31.70 18.22 -5.12
C LEU A 115 31.38 16.80 -4.63
N PRO A 116 30.64 16.65 -3.53
CA PRO A 116 30.24 15.32 -3.06
C PRO A 116 29.19 14.68 -3.98
N PRO A 117 28.90 13.38 -3.83
CA PRO A 117 27.73 12.76 -4.45
C PRO A 117 26.47 13.59 -4.18
N TYR A 118 25.56 13.58 -5.14
CA TYR A 118 24.27 14.30 -5.08
C TYR A 118 24.35 15.84 -5.10
N LEU A 119 25.51 16.43 -5.28
CA LEU A 119 25.67 17.85 -5.57
C LEU A 119 26.13 18.02 -7.02
N ILE A 120 25.33 18.72 -7.82
CA ILE A 120 25.55 18.93 -9.26
C ILE A 120 26.00 20.35 -9.50
N TYR A 121 27.16 20.51 -10.14
CA TYR A 121 27.64 21.81 -10.61
C TYR A 121 26.75 22.36 -11.72
N LEU A 122 26.39 23.65 -11.64
CA LEU A 122 25.56 24.31 -12.65
C LEU A 122 26.44 25.12 -13.61
N GLU A 123 26.83 24.51 -14.74
CA GLU A 123 27.71 25.10 -15.74
C GLU A 123 27.15 26.40 -16.34
N ASP A 124 25.83 26.48 -16.48
CA ASP A 124 25.14 27.66 -17.05
C ASP A 124 24.83 28.77 -16.03
N SER A 125 25.13 28.56 -14.75
CA SER A 125 24.90 29.55 -13.70
C SER A 125 25.66 30.85 -13.97
N GLU A 126 24.99 31.98 -13.85
CA GLU A 126 25.61 33.32 -13.95
C GLU A 126 26.62 33.56 -12.81
N ILE A 127 26.40 32.95 -11.63
CA ILE A 127 27.34 33.00 -10.51
C ILE A 127 28.60 32.24 -10.89
N ASN A 128 28.49 30.99 -11.38
CA ASN A 128 29.64 30.18 -11.74
C ASN A 128 30.45 30.79 -12.89
N LYS A 129 29.78 31.35 -13.90
CA LYS A 129 30.43 32.10 -15.00
C LYS A 129 31.16 33.33 -14.49
N LYS A 130 30.56 34.10 -13.57
CA LYS A 130 31.18 35.29 -12.98
C LYS A 130 32.47 34.97 -12.26
N TYR A 131 32.49 33.88 -11.49
CA TYR A 131 33.65 33.50 -10.71
C TYR A 131 34.61 32.56 -11.47
N GLY A 132 34.34 32.29 -12.75
CA GLY A 132 35.25 31.59 -13.65
C GLY A 132 35.55 30.13 -13.27
N TRP A 133 34.61 29.48 -12.61
CA TRP A 133 34.77 28.07 -12.20
C TRP A 133 34.94 27.14 -13.40
N LYS A 134 35.85 26.18 -13.27
CA LYS A 134 36.15 25.13 -14.26
C LYS A 134 36.00 23.78 -13.62
N ILE A 135 35.19 22.91 -14.23
CA ILE A 135 34.92 21.55 -13.71
C ILE A 135 35.94 20.55 -14.28
N SER A 136 36.39 19.61 -13.46
CA SER A 136 37.23 18.48 -13.85
C SER A 136 36.50 17.49 -14.76
N GLU A 137 37.22 16.65 -15.48
CA GLU A 137 36.65 15.65 -16.40
C GLU A 137 35.76 14.62 -15.68
N ASP A 138 36.03 14.31 -14.43
CA ASP A 138 35.23 13.40 -13.59
C ASP A 138 34.03 14.06 -12.96
N GLY A 139 33.84 15.40 -13.11
CA GLY A 139 32.71 16.15 -12.59
C GLY A 139 32.72 16.32 -11.07
N ARG A 140 33.85 16.08 -10.38
CA ARG A 140 33.89 16.07 -8.91
C ARG A 140 34.70 17.18 -8.29
N VAL A 141 35.50 17.85 -9.05
CA VAL A 141 36.32 18.98 -8.58
C VAL A 141 36.07 20.17 -9.48
N VAL A 142 35.85 21.33 -8.88
CA VAL A 142 35.83 22.59 -9.62
C VAL A 142 36.91 23.52 -9.08
N THR A 143 37.52 24.27 -9.97
CA THR A 143 38.64 25.19 -9.65
C THR A 143 38.33 26.60 -10.12
N THR A 144 38.82 27.62 -9.40
CA THR A 144 38.79 29.01 -9.84
C THR A 144 40.07 29.74 -9.45
N ASP A 145 40.53 30.62 -10.34
CA ASP A 145 41.60 31.58 -10.13
C ASP A 145 41.09 33.04 -10.02
N TYR A 146 39.78 33.23 -9.77
CA TYR A 146 39.12 34.53 -9.79
C TYR A 146 39.78 35.56 -8.88
N VAL A 147 40.22 35.16 -7.68
CA VAL A 147 40.86 36.04 -6.69
C VAL A 147 42.39 36.08 -6.82
N SER A 148 42.99 35.45 -7.85
CA SER A 148 44.43 35.35 -8.06
C SER A 148 45.16 36.69 -8.22
N ASN A 149 44.41 37.76 -8.50
CA ASN A 149 44.92 39.13 -8.60
C ASN A 149 44.37 40.04 -7.51
N THR A 150 43.71 39.48 -6.48
CA THR A 150 43.15 40.24 -5.36
C THR A 150 44.09 40.11 -4.17
N GLU A 151 44.79 41.17 -3.83
CA GLU A 151 45.62 41.24 -2.62
C GLU A 151 44.72 41.32 -1.39
N ILE A 152 44.87 40.33 -0.48
CA ILE A 152 44.23 40.34 0.83
C ILE A 152 45.24 40.85 1.84
N LYS A 153 44.94 42.00 2.43
CA LYS A 153 45.89 42.69 3.32
C LYS A 153 46.08 41.91 4.60
N GLU A 154 47.27 42.07 5.17
CA GLU A 154 47.63 41.52 6.47
C GLU A 154 46.67 42.00 7.60
N PHE A 155 46.63 41.23 8.67
CA PHE A 155 45.90 41.61 9.87
C PHE A 155 46.32 42.99 10.38
N ASP A 156 45.39 43.95 10.45
CA ASP A 156 45.67 45.33 10.83
C ASP A 156 45.67 45.59 12.36
N GLY A 157 45.54 44.54 13.16
CA GLY A 157 45.43 44.62 14.61
C GLY A 157 43.98 44.84 15.11
N GLU A 158 43.01 45.03 14.23
CA GLU A 158 41.60 45.24 14.60
C GLU A 158 40.63 44.34 13.84
N LYS A 159 40.87 44.09 12.56
CA LYS A 159 40.01 43.27 11.69
C LYS A 159 40.83 42.56 10.63
N LEU A 160 40.28 41.45 10.15
CA LEU A 160 40.80 40.72 9.01
C LEU A 160 40.29 41.34 7.70
N ASP A 161 41.16 41.45 6.69
CA ASP A 161 40.78 41.64 5.29
C ASP A 161 40.41 40.30 4.65
N TYR A 162 39.55 40.34 3.63
CA TYR A 162 39.07 39.11 2.98
C TYR A 162 38.71 39.30 1.51
N ALA A 163 38.63 38.18 0.79
CA ALA A 163 38.06 38.08 -0.56
C ALA A 163 37.05 36.94 -0.64
N ASP A 164 36.01 37.12 -1.45
CA ASP A 164 34.92 36.13 -1.63
C ASP A 164 34.90 35.57 -3.05
N VAL A 165 34.65 34.25 -3.16
CA VAL A 165 34.16 33.62 -4.36
C VAL A 165 32.87 32.84 -4.03
N GLN A 166 32.00 32.66 -5.03
CA GLN A 166 30.73 31.93 -4.85
C GLN A 166 30.61 30.81 -5.89
N ILE A 167 29.99 29.73 -5.49
CA ILE A 167 29.64 28.62 -6.36
C ILE A 167 28.18 28.26 -6.19
N GLU A 168 27.47 28.06 -7.29
CA GLU A 168 26.09 27.59 -7.31
C GLU A 168 26.03 26.15 -7.77
N CYS A 169 25.38 25.32 -6.95
CA CYS A 169 25.13 23.90 -7.21
C CYS A 169 23.64 23.60 -7.10
N LYS A 170 23.25 22.42 -7.56
CA LYS A 170 21.91 21.88 -7.45
C LYS A 170 21.94 20.54 -6.72
N VAL A 171 21.00 20.29 -5.81
CA VAL A 171 20.80 18.97 -5.21
C VAL A 171 20.24 18.02 -6.27
N ALA A 172 20.83 16.86 -6.45
CA ALA A 172 20.40 15.86 -7.43
C ALA A 172 18.98 15.35 -7.11
N GLY A 173 18.20 15.02 -8.15
CA GLY A 173 16.86 14.48 -7.98
C GLY A 173 16.81 13.10 -7.28
N ASN A 174 17.90 12.34 -7.39
CA ASN A 174 18.09 11.05 -6.74
C ASN A 174 18.96 11.12 -5.48
N ALA A 175 19.02 12.29 -4.84
CA ALA A 175 19.71 12.43 -3.55
C ALA A 175 18.99 11.61 -2.49
N ILE A 176 19.74 10.83 -1.72
CA ILE A 176 19.17 9.96 -0.70
C ILE A 176 18.69 10.83 0.47
N PRO A 177 17.41 10.72 0.87
CA PRO A 177 16.91 11.40 2.05
C PRO A 177 17.69 11.01 3.33
N HIS A 178 17.71 11.92 4.31
CA HIS A 178 18.42 11.77 5.59
C HIS A 178 19.94 11.65 5.49
N GLU A 179 20.52 11.70 4.31
CA GLU A 179 21.97 11.80 4.17
C GLU A 179 22.42 13.25 4.17
N ASN A 180 23.49 13.53 4.93
CA ASN A 180 24.16 14.81 4.86
C ASN A 180 25.08 14.86 3.64
N ILE A 181 24.94 15.90 2.85
CA ILE A 181 25.80 16.20 1.72
C ILE A 181 26.83 17.23 2.17
N THR A 182 28.08 16.80 2.42
CA THR A 182 29.15 17.66 2.89
C THR A 182 29.98 18.15 1.71
N ASN A 183 30.03 19.46 1.50
CA ASN A 183 30.80 20.09 0.44
C ASN A 183 32.00 20.85 1.02
N ILE A 184 33.23 20.53 0.54
CA ILE A 184 34.52 21.00 1.06
C ILE A 184 35.17 21.92 0.04
N ALA A 185 35.87 22.95 0.49
CA ALA A 185 36.72 23.79 -0.35
C ALA A 185 38.09 24.03 0.30
N GLU A 186 39.10 24.28 -0.51
CA GLU A 186 40.49 24.41 -0.10
C GLU A 186 41.19 25.49 -0.90
N ILE A 187 42.14 26.22 -0.29
CA ILE A 187 43.13 27.04 -1.00
C ILE A 187 44.26 26.14 -1.48
N THR A 188 44.37 25.93 -2.79
CA THR A 188 45.37 25.03 -3.37
C THR A 188 46.64 25.72 -3.85
N GLU A 189 46.56 27.03 -4.13
CA GLU A 189 47.73 27.84 -4.45
C GLU A 189 47.59 29.25 -3.85
N TYR A 190 48.71 29.79 -3.34
CA TYR A 190 48.76 31.16 -2.83
C TYR A 190 50.06 31.84 -3.24
N LYS A 191 50.10 33.18 -3.17
CA LYS A 191 51.23 34.02 -3.55
C LYS A 191 51.47 35.12 -2.54
N TYR A 192 52.74 35.44 -2.32
CA TYR A 192 53.20 36.65 -1.66
C TYR A 192 54.20 37.32 -2.55
N LYS A 193 53.94 38.55 -3.01
CA LYS A 193 54.77 39.26 -3.99
C LYS A 193 55.24 38.36 -5.15
N GLU A 194 55.41 38.84 -6.33
CA GLU A 194 55.54 38.07 -7.59
C GLU A 194 56.64 36.98 -7.64
N THR A 195 57.48 36.77 -6.62
CA THR A 195 58.67 35.95 -6.74
C THR A 195 59.00 34.97 -5.59
N VAL A 196 58.30 35.02 -4.47
CA VAL A 196 58.60 34.12 -3.33
C VAL A 196 57.27 33.61 -2.77
N VAL A 197 57.11 32.30 -2.73
CA VAL A 197 56.02 31.64 -2.02
C VAL A 197 56.48 31.49 -0.56
N PRO A 198 56.07 32.31 0.40
CA PRO A 198 56.29 32.01 1.79
C PRO A 198 55.47 30.74 2.13
N LYS A 199 55.94 29.96 3.04
CA LYS A 199 55.14 28.92 3.65
C LYS A 199 54.01 29.62 4.41
N ASP A 200 52.80 29.15 4.22
CA ASP A 200 51.68 29.49 5.10
C ASP A 200 52.03 29.05 6.53
N ARG A 201 51.53 29.76 7.53
CA ARG A 201 51.94 29.58 8.94
C ARG A 201 51.66 28.20 9.45
N ASP A 202 50.44 27.70 9.28
CA ASP A 202 49.97 26.45 9.84
C ASP A 202 49.28 25.52 8.81
N SER A 203 49.12 25.96 7.56
CA SER A 203 48.51 25.20 6.50
C SER A 203 49.50 24.79 5.39
N LYS A 204 49.17 23.69 4.71
CA LYS A 204 49.85 23.20 3.53
C LYS A 204 48.83 23.07 2.40
N SER A 205 49.00 23.87 1.38
CA SER A 205 48.07 23.90 0.24
C SER A 205 48.01 22.59 -0.55
N ASP A 206 46.85 22.31 -1.15
CA ASP A 206 46.55 21.15 -2.00
C ASP A 206 46.79 19.79 -1.29
N ASN A 207 46.38 19.69 -0.05
CA ASN A 207 46.56 18.49 0.77
C ASN A 207 45.28 18.05 1.54
N MET A 208 44.12 18.51 1.12
CA MET A 208 42.85 18.17 1.76
C MET A 208 42.67 16.65 1.94
N GLU A 209 43.16 15.84 1.01
CA GLU A 209 43.14 14.38 1.13
C GLU A 209 44.10 13.83 2.22
N GLU A 210 45.16 14.58 2.56
CA GLU A 210 46.10 14.26 3.63
C GLU A 210 45.56 14.74 4.98
N ASN A 211 44.70 15.77 4.97
CA ASN A 211 44.05 16.37 6.15
C ASN A 211 42.82 15.63 6.59
N ILE A 212 42.35 14.67 5.83
CA ILE A 212 41.29 13.77 6.23
C ILE A 212 41.81 12.85 7.33
N PRO A 213 41.49 13.05 8.62
CA PRO A 213 41.86 12.16 9.69
C PRO A 213 41.37 10.75 9.39
N GLU A 214 42.12 9.75 9.93
CA GLU A 214 41.76 8.35 9.76
C GLU A 214 40.31 8.09 10.15
N ASP A 215 39.57 7.45 9.29
CA ASP A 215 38.21 6.89 9.19
C ASP A 215 37.18 7.06 10.33
N LYS A 216 37.57 7.40 11.53
CA LYS A 216 36.66 7.45 12.71
C LYS A 216 36.20 8.85 13.09
N ASP A 217 36.84 9.90 12.61
CA ASP A 217 36.60 11.28 13.06
C ASP A 217 36.17 12.24 11.95
N LEU A 218 36.13 11.77 10.67
CA LEU A 218 35.67 12.57 9.56
C LEU A 218 34.47 11.97 8.85
N PRO A 219 33.56 12.79 8.37
CA PRO A 219 32.70 12.34 7.32
C PRO A 219 33.59 12.17 6.10
N ASP A 220 34.03 10.97 5.85
CA ASP A 220 34.46 10.59 4.53
C ASP A 220 33.24 10.67 3.63
N TYR A 221 33.05 11.82 2.97
CA TYR A 221 32.03 11.96 1.93
C TYR A 221 32.18 10.90 0.83
N LYS A 222 33.25 10.11 0.85
CA LYS A 222 33.49 8.96 -0.04
C LYS A 222 33.12 7.61 0.60
N LYS A 223 33.16 7.46 1.93
CA LYS A 223 33.09 6.14 2.59
C LYS A 223 32.21 6.02 3.83
N ASP A 224 32.02 7.06 4.62
CA ASP A 224 31.33 6.98 5.90
C ASP A 224 30.08 7.86 5.92
N LYS A 225 28.97 7.27 5.52
CA LYS A 225 27.67 7.94 5.47
C LYS A 225 27.06 8.20 6.85
N GLU A 226 27.61 7.63 7.91
CA GLU A 226 27.06 7.74 9.26
C GLU A 226 27.73 8.82 10.12
N LYS A 227 28.87 9.38 9.68
CA LYS A 227 29.63 10.35 10.49
C LYS A 227 29.68 11.73 9.88
N ASP A 228 28.80 12.59 10.33
CA ASP A 228 28.64 13.96 9.88
C ASP A 228 29.61 14.97 10.49
N GLN A 229 30.82 14.59 10.81
CA GLN A 229 31.75 15.48 11.49
C GLN A 229 33.06 15.60 10.71
N TYR A 230 33.07 16.46 9.69
CA TYR A 230 34.33 16.98 9.20
C TYR A 230 34.98 17.84 10.30
N VAL A 231 36.13 17.45 10.75
CA VAL A 231 36.99 18.26 11.60
C VAL A 231 38.17 18.65 10.70
N PRO A 232 38.28 19.93 10.29
CA PRO A 232 39.49 20.41 9.64
C PRO A 232 40.66 19.98 10.55
N GLY A 233 41.74 19.54 9.98
CA GLY A 233 42.97 19.30 10.73
C GLY A 233 43.36 20.56 11.53
N ASN A 234 44.62 20.66 11.95
CA ASN A 234 45.09 21.90 12.54
C ASN A 234 45.34 23.00 11.50
N GLU A 235 44.92 22.77 10.25
CA GLU A 235 45.03 23.68 9.12
C GLU A 235 43.72 24.44 8.95
N ASP A 236 43.74 25.66 8.45
CA ASP A 236 42.59 26.53 8.29
C ASP A 236 42.39 27.07 6.88
N ASP A 237 43.12 26.53 5.91
CA ASP A 237 43.01 26.82 4.47
C ASP A 237 41.94 25.96 3.78
N ASP A 238 41.26 25.07 4.50
CA ASP A 238 40.12 24.31 4.03
C ASP A 238 38.91 24.46 4.99
N ASP A 239 37.70 24.32 4.47
CA ASP A 239 36.45 24.35 5.25
C ASP A 239 35.32 23.66 4.48
N PHE A 240 34.26 23.35 5.17
CA PHE A 240 33.09 22.64 4.64
C PHE A 240 31.78 23.32 4.93
N GLU A 241 30.74 22.89 4.20
CA GLU A 241 29.35 23.21 4.52
C GLU A 241 28.46 22.00 4.25
N LYS A 242 27.36 21.88 5.01
CA LYS A 242 26.47 20.72 4.94
C LYS A 242 25.07 21.11 4.53
N VAL A 243 24.47 20.26 3.70
CA VAL A 243 23.04 20.27 3.42
C VAL A 243 22.45 18.90 3.75
N TYR A 244 21.20 18.89 4.12
CA TYR A 244 20.43 17.71 4.48
C TYR A 244 19.20 17.63 3.56
N VAL A 245 18.97 16.48 2.95
CA VAL A 245 17.85 16.30 2.02
C VAL A 245 16.65 15.74 2.77
N LYS A 246 15.55 16.48 2.73
CA LYS A 246 14.26 16.05 3.28
C LYS A 246 13.64 14.98 2.42
N GLU A 247 12.94 14.05 3.05
CA GLU A 247 12.14 13.05 2.37
C GLU A 247 10.69 13.52 2.14
N PHE A 248 10.12 13.07 1.04
CA PHE A 248 8.70 13.07 0.75
C PHE A 248 8.23 11.62 0.78
N ASP A 249 7.08 11.35 1.41
CA ASP A 249 6.66 10.00 1.72
C ASP A 249 5.16 9.98 1.98
N LEU A 250 4.36 9.51 1.01
CA LEU A 250 2.92 9.38 1.13
C LEU A 250 2.51 7.91 1.21
N ALA A 251 1.80 7.55 2.27
CA ALA A 251 1.29 6.21 2.49
C ALA A 251 -0.23 6.13 2.31
N LEU A 252 -0.73 5.09 1.67
CA LEU A 252 -2.15 4.80 1.50
C LEU A 252 -2.58 3.61 2.36
N ARG A 253 -3.74 3.72 3.02
CA ARG A 253 -4.39 2.60 3.71
C ARG A 253 -5.85 2.49 3.28
N LYS A 254 -6.23 1.31 2.79
CA LYS A 254 -7.57 0.98 2.31
C LYS A 254 -8.31 0.11 3.31
N PHE A 255 -9.54 0.45 3.63
CA PHE A 255 -10.37 -0.29 4.58
C PHE A 255 -11.85 -0.05 4.34
N ILE A 256 -12.71 -0.99 4.76
CA ILE A 256 -14.15 -0.86 4.65
C ILE A 256 -14.68 -0.08 5.84
N THR A 257 -15.54 0.93 5.56
CA THR A 257 -16.19 1.76 6.59
C THR A 257 -17.67 1.57 6.67
N GLU A 258 -18.32 1.00 5.63
CA GLU A 258 -19.75 0.81 5.63
C GLU A 258 -20.16 -0.36 4.72
N VAL A 259 -21.16 -1.14 5.15
CA VAL A 259 -21.87 -2.14 4.35
C VAL A 259 -23.35 -1.96 4.55
N GLN A 260 -24.15 -1.80 3.48
CA GLN A 260 -25.61 -1.61 3.52
C GLN A 260 -26.06 -0.53 4.53
N GLY A 261 -25.37 0.63 4.54
CA GLY A 261 -25.68 1.73 5.44
C GLY A 261 -25.28 1.49 6.92
N LYS A 262 -24.65 0.36 7.23
CA LYS A 262 -24.14 0.05 8.58
C LYS A 262 -22.66 0.35 8.68
N SER A 263 -22.28 1.22 9.64
CA SER A 263 -20.88 1.60 9.87
C SER A 263 -20.04 0.43 10.39
N ILE A 264 -18.84 0.29 9.82
CA ILE A 264 -17.76 -0.64 10.23
C ILE A 264 -16.63 0.18 10.82
N THR A 265 -16.34 0.03 12.10
CA THR A 265 -15.35 0.86 12.82
C THR A 265 -14.08 0.12 13.25
N ASN A 266 -14.13 -1.20 13.30
CA ASN A 266 -13.02 -2.06 13.75
C ASN A 266 -11.93 -2.30 12.69
N ARG A 267 -12.10 -1.72 11.49
CA ARG A 267 -11.14 -1.84 10.38
C ARG A 267 -10.33 -0.56 10.16
N VAL A 268 -10.63 0.50 10.87
CA VAL A 268 -9.93 1.79 10.74
C VAL A 268 -8.47 1.64 11.17
N PRO A 269 -7.48 1.96 10.31
CA PRO A 269 -6.07 1.86 10.64
C PRO A 269 -5.70 2.73 11.86
N GLN A 270 -4.90 2.16 12.75
CA GLN A 270 -4.35 2.86 13.91
C GLN A 270 -2.83 3.01 13.72
N PRO A 271 -2.34 4.21 13.37
CA PRO A 271 -0.92 4.43 13.21
C PRO A 271 -0.18 4.31 14.55
N LYS A 272 0.96 3.65 14.54
CA LYS A 272 1.88 3.51 15.67
C LYS A 272 3.30 3.81 15.25
N MET A 273 4.05 4.49 16.12
CA MET A 273 5.47 4.72 15.94
C MET A 273 6.25 3.66 16.71
N GLU A 274 7.01 2.82 16.02
CA GLU A 274 7.88 1.80 16.60
C GLU A 274 9.27 1.88 15.94
N ASP A 275 10.31 2.08 16.74
CA ASP A 275 11.71 2.15 16.29
C ASP A 275 11.97 3.12 15.13
N GLY A 276 11.27 4.28 15.14
CA GLY A 276 11.39 5.30 14.09
C GLY A 276 10.65 5.00 12.79
N LYS A 277 9.83 3.93 12.76
CA LYS A 277 8.95 3.59 11.65
C LYS A 277 7.49 3.71 12.05
N ILE A 278 6.66 4.14 11.11
CA ILE A 278 5.21 4.16 11.28
C ILE A 278 4.66 2.81 10.82
N THR A 279 3.82 2.21 11.65
CA THR A 279 3.11 0.97 11.36
C THR A 279 1.62 1.16 11.59
N TYR A 280 0.78 0.35 10.96
CA TYR A 280 -0.67 0.49 11.03
C TYR A 280 -1.32 -0.80 11.51
N GLU A 281 -1.99 -0.74 12.66
CA GLU A 281 -2.78 -1.87 13.13
C GLU A 281 -4.21 -1.78 12.59
N HIS A 282 -4.58 -2.68 11.71
CA HIS A 282 -5.94 -2.95 11.30
C HIS A 282 -6.06 -4.37 10.72
N THR A 283 -7.26 -4.94 10.78
CA THR A 283 -7.49 -6.28 10.23
C THR A 283 -7.60 -6.23 8.71
N LYS A 284 -7.01 -7.24 8.05
CA LYS A 284 -7.18 -7.55 6.62
C LYS A 284 -7.95 -8.86 6.39
N GLU A 285 -8.45 -9.48 7.47
CA GLU A 285 -9.35 -10.64 7.32
C GLU A 285 -10.54 -10.25 6.44
N PRO A 286 -10.92 -11.09 5.46
CA PRO A 286 -12.03 -10.78 4.57
C PRO A 286 -13.32 -10.49 5.35
N LEU A 287 -13.99 -9.36 5.02
CA LEU A 287 -15.28 -9.05 5.60
C LEU A 287 -16.39 -9.80 4.83
N THR A 288 -17.23 -10.54 5.55
CA THR A 288 -18.38 -11.19 4.93
C THR A 288 -19.38 -10.16 4.43
N VAL A 289 -19.77 -10.31 3.17
CA VAL A 289 -20.80 -9.53 2.46
C VAL A 289 -21.67 -10.46 1.63
N HIS A 290 -22.82 -9.97 1.19
CA HIS A 290 -23.78 -10.74 0.41
C HIS A 290 -23.98 -10.13 -0.98
N VAL A 291 -24.46 -10.95 -1.89
CA VAL A 291 -24.87 -10.48 -3.22
C VAL A 291 -25.89 -9.34 -3.10
N GLY A 292 -25.63 -8.25 -3.80
CA GLY A 292 -26.46 -7.04 -3.78
C GLY A 292 -26.08 -6.01 -2.72
N ASP A 293 -25.18 -6.32 -1.78
CA ASP A 293 -24.70 -5.37 -0.79
C ASP A 293 -23.95 -4.21 -1.43
N THR A 294 -24.16 -3.01 -0.89
CA THR A 294 -23.32 -1.84 -1.18
C THR A 294 -22.21 -1.76 -0.14
N VAL A 295 -20.98 -1.77 -0.59
CA VAL A 295 -19.76 -1.67 0.24
C VAL A 295 -19.06 -0.34 -0.02
N ILE A 296 -18.80 0.42 1.05
CA ILE A 296 -18.04 1.66 0.98
C ILE A 296 -16.63 1.43 1.54
N TYR A 297 -15.65 1.57 0.67
CA TYR A 297 -14.23 1.58 1.01
C TYR A 297 -13.80 3.02 1.31
N THR A 298 -12.93 3.16 2.29
CA THR A 298 -12.21 4.40 2.57
C THR A 298 -10.74 4.20 2.25
N LEU A 299 -10.18 5.13 1.49
CA LEU A 299 -8.77 5.24 1.23
C LEU A 299 -8.27 6.41 2.05
N ARG A 300 -7.39 6.14 2.99
CA ARG A 300 -6.77 7.16 3.84
C ARG A 300 -5.34 7.34 3.45
N ILE A 301 -4.99 8.55 3.04
CA ILE A 301 -3.65 8.94 2.68
C ILE A 301 -3.01 9.67 3.85
N TYR A 302 -1.81 9.27 4.22
CA TYR A 302 -0.98 9.88 5.23
C TYR A 302 0.26 10.49 4.59
N ASN A 303 0.88 11.46 5.26
CA ASN A 303 2.20 11.96 4.90
C ASN A 303 3.18 11.59 6.02
N GLU A 304 4.01 10.59 5.77
CA GLU A 304 5.03 10.08 6.69
C GLU A 304 6.35 10.86 6.58
N GLY A 305 6.49 11.66 5.51
CA GLY A 305 7.68 12.42 5.19
C GLY A 305 7.83 13.76 5.91
N GLU A 306 8.83 14.51 5.51
CA GLU A 306 9.20 15.83 6.05
C GLU A 306 8.79 17.01 5.15
N ILE A 307 8.14 16.73 4.04
CA ILE A 307 7.70 17.74 3.05
C ILE A 307 6.19 17.70 2.93
N ASP A 308 5.53 18.84 3.10
CA ASP A 308 4.10 18.99 2.86
C ASP A 308 3.78 18.72 1.37
N GLY A 309 2.70 18.00 1.07
CA GLY A 309 2.30 17.72 -0.30
C GLY A 309 0.88 17.21 -0.49
N TYR A 310 0.56 16.79 -1.70
CA TYR A 310 -0.76 16.34 -2.13
C TYR A 310 -0.66 14.97 -2.80
N ALA A 311 -1.65 14.10 -2.55
CA ALA A 311 -1.94 12.97 -3.44
C ALA A 311 -2.74 13.52 -4.63
N SER A 312 -2.04 13.89 -5.70
CA SER A 312 -2.60 14.61 -6.84
C SER A 312 -3.61 13.78 -7.61
N GLU A 313 -3.37 12.47 -7.70
CA GLU A 313 -4.33 11.48 -8.20
C GLU A 313 -4.26 10.20 -7.38
N VAL A 314 -5.42 9.59 -7.13
CA VAL A 314 -5.57 8.28 -6.50
C VAL A 314 -6.37 7.39 -7.42
N SER A 315 -5.95 6.15 -7.62
CA SER A 315 -6.62 5.16 -8.44
C SER A 315 -7.12 3.96 -7.63
N ASP A 316 -8.17 3.32 -8.15
CA ASP A 316 -8.81 2.13 -7.60
C ASP A 316 -9.17 1.19 -8.75
N ASP A 317 -8.77 -0.07 -8.67
CA ASP A 317 -9.12 -1.07 -9.66
C ASP A 317 -10.56 -1.54 -9.43
N ILE A 318 -11.30 -1.84 -10.52
CA ILE A 318 -12.62 -2.47 -10.41
C ILE A 318 -12.42 -3.99 -10.48
N PRO A 319 -12.45 -4.73 -9.36
CA PRO A 319 -12.28 -6.17 -9.40
C PRO A 319 -13.51 -6.85 -10.02
N GLU A 320 -13.30 -8.03 -10.59
CA GLU A 320 -14.41 -8.89 -10.99
C GLU A 320 -15.36 -9.11 -9.80
N HIS A 321 -16.66 -9.13 -10.06
CA HIS A 321 -17.73 -9.27 -9.05
C HIS A 321 -17.96 -8.06 -8.11
N LEU A 322 -17.31 -6.91 -8.36
CA LEU A 322 -17.78 -5.62 -7.86
C LEU A 322 -18.28 -4.77 -9.03
N GLU A 323 -19.32 -3.99 -8.80
CA GLU A 323 -19.88 -3.05 -9.75
C GLU A 323 -19.75 -1.64 -9.21
N TYR A 324 -19.09 -0.76 -9.97
CA TYR A 324 -19.02 0.65 -9.61
C TYR A 324 -20.39 1.34 -9.75
N LEU A 325 -20.72 2.21 -8.81
CA LEU A 325 -22.01 2.91 -8.74
C LEU A 325 -21.83 4.40 -9.04
N PRO A 326 -21.88 4.85 -10.31
CA PRO A 326 -21.58 6.25 -10.66
C PRO A 326 -22.59 7.27 -10.09
N GLU A 327 -23.82 6.84 -9.81
CA GLU A 327 -24.86 7.69 -9.24
C GLU A 327 -24.88 7.70 -7.70
N GLU A 328 -24.01 6.91 -7.06
CA GLU A 328 -23.92 6.88 -5.61
C GLU A 328 -23.33 8.20 -5.09
N SER A 329 -23.97 8.77 -4.08
CA SER A 329 -23.61 10.08 -3.53
C SER A 329 -22.14 10.17 -3.10
N THR A 330 -21.61 9.10 -2.52
CA THR A 330 -20.19 8.98 -2.15
C THR A 330 -19.27 9.10 -3.37
N ASN A 331 -19.59 8.42 -4.47
CA ASN A 331 -18.76 8.43 -5.67
C ASN A 331 -18.80 9.80 -6.38
N ILE A 332 -19.96 10.47 -6.34
CA ILE A 332 -20.10 11.84 -6.86
C ILE A 332 -19.31 12.83 -6.01
N GLU A 333 -19.39 12.73 -4.68
CA GLU A 333 -18.70 13.61 -3.73
C GLU A 333 -17.19 13.61 -3.97
N TYR A 334 -16.61 12.42 -4.14
CA TYR A 334 -15.17 12.25 -4.35
C TYR A 334 -14.74 12.27 -5.82
N MET A 335 -15.61 12.69 -6.75
CA MET A 335 -15.32 12.98 -8.17
C MET A 335 -14.63 11.84 -8.93
N TRP A 336 -14.99 10.59 -8.64
CA TRP A 336 -14.41 9.44 -9.32
C TRP A 336 -14.76 9.41 -10.82
N LYS A 337 -13.76 9.12 -11.65
CA LYS A 337 -13.87 8.93 -13.10
C LYS A 337 -13.54 7.50 -13.47
N MET A 338 -14.20 7.02 -14.52
CA MET A 338 -14.03 5.64 -15.02
C MET A 338 -13.12 5.59 -16.24
N TYR A 339 -12.25 4.58 -16.31
CA TYR A 339 -11.36 4.32 -17.44
C TYR A 339 -11.50 2.87 -17.90
N ASP A 340 -11.41 2.67 -19.21
CA ASP A 340 -11.46 1.36 -19.85
C ASP A 340 -10.06 0.69 -19.91
N GLU A 341 -10.00 -0.53 -20.48
CA GLU A 341 -8.76 -1.29 -20.65
C GLU A 341 -7.67 -0.57 -21.46
N ASN A 342 -8.04 0.43 -22.27
CA ASN A 342 -7.10 1.22 -23.06
C ASN A 342 -6.63 2.48 -22.34
N GLY A 343 -7.12 2.74 -21.12
CA GLY A 343 -6.87 3.96 -20.36
C GLY A 343 -7.66 5.17 -20.88
N GLU A 344 -8.75 4.96 -21.66
CA GLU A 344 -9.62 6.02 -22.12
C GLU A 344 -10.79 6.25 -21.15
N GLU A 345 -11.09 7.53 -20.83
CA GLU A 345 -12.22 7.88 -19.97
C GLU A 345 -13.54 7.38 -20.59
N THR A 346 -14.34 6.67 -19.80
CA THR A 346 -15.61 6.09 -20.24
C THR A 346 -16.75 6.46 -19.29
N THR A 347 -17.97 6.50 -19.81
CA THR A 347 -19.20 6.59 -18.99
C THR A 347 -19.94 5.25 -18.93
N ASP A 348 -19.43 4.23 -19.60
CA ASP A 348 -20.00 2.89 -19.66
C ASP A 348 -19.40 2.03 -18.54
N VAL A 349 -20.17 1.81 -17.48
CA VAL A 349 -19.75 1.01 -16.30
C VAL A 349 -19.28 -0.40 -16.70
N SER A 350 -19.86 -0.98 -17.76
CA SER A 350 -19.51 -2.34 -18.20
C SER A 350 -18.13 -2.45 -18.84
N LYS A 351 -17.52 -1.32 -19.21
CA LYS A 351 -16.17 -1.24 -19.81
C LYS A 351 -15.13 -0.74 -18.83
N ALA A 352 -15.57 -0.14 -17.73
CA ALA A 352 -14.68 0.43 -16.73
C ALA A 352 -13.89 -0.67 -16.03
N VAL A 353 -12.56 -0.50 -15.93
CA VAL A 353 -11.65 -1.40 -15.22
C VAL A 353 -10.85 -0.68 -14.16
N LYS A 354 -10.68 0.64 -14.30
CA LYS A 354 -9.94 1.50 -13.35
C LYS A 354 -10.75 2.76 -13.07
N LEU A 355 -10.67 3.22 -11.85
CA LEU A 355 -11.25 4.47 -11.38
C LEU A 355 -10.13 5.40 -10.94
N THR A 356 -10.22 6.71 -11.22
CA THR A 356 -9.30 7.70 -10.67
C THR A 356 -10.05 8.88 -10.07
N THR A 357 -9.42 9.55 -9.13
CA THR A 357 -9.89 10.82 -8.58
C THR A 357 -8.74 11.75 -8.29
N THR A 358 -8.93 13.03 -8.60
CA THR A 358 -8.03 14.14 -8.25
C THR A 358 -8.55 14.93 -7.04
N TYR A 359 -9.50 14.38 -6.26
CA TYR A 359 -10.15 15.09 -5.16
C TYR A 359 -9.16 15.69 -4.16
N LEU A 360 -8.07 14.99 -3.86
CA LEU A 360 -7.03 15.43 -2.92
C LEU A 360 -5.93 16.28 -3.55
N SER A 361 -6.06 16.69 -4.82
CA SER A 361 -5.08 17.55 -5.48
C SER A 361 -5.12 19.01 -4.94
N GLU A 362 -4.05 19.77 -5.21
CA GLU A 362 -3.97 21.20 -4.94
C GLU A 362 -5.10 21.99 -5.62
N GLU A 363 -5.48 21.60 -6.85
CA GLU A 363 -6.52 22.25 -7.64
C GLU A 363 -7.89 22.24 -6.94
N ASN A 364 -8.14 21.28 -6.07
CA ASN A 364 -9.37 21.13 -5.28
C ASN A 364 -9.29 21.80 -3.90
N GLY A 365 -8.20 22.49 -3.60
CA GLY A 365 -8.07 23.43 -2.49
C GLY A 365 -7.02 23.05 -1.44
N GLU A 366 -6.52 24.08 -0.76
CA GLU A 366 -5.47 23.97 0.27
C GLU A 366 -5.85 23.09 1.47
N GLN A 367 -7.15 22.82 1.71
CA GLN A 367 -7.61 21.91 2.77
C GLN A 367 -7.18 20.47 2.53
N ASN A 368 -6.81 20.11 1.29
CA ASN A 368 -6.36 18.78 0.91
C ASN A 368 -4.86 18.56 1.20
N LEU A 369 -4.13 19.62 1.53
CA LEU A 369 -2.72 19.52 1.86
C LEU A 369 -2.47 18.54 3.00
N LEU A 370 -1.64 17.55 2.73
CA LEU A 370 -1.12 16.61 3.71
C LEU A 370 0.13 17.20 4.35
N LYS A 371 0.02 17.55 5.63
CA LYS A 371 1.15 18.11 6.39
C LYS A 371 2.19 17.05 6.65
N ALA A 372 3.44 17.43 6.49
CA ALA A 372 4.58 16.62 6.88
C ALA A 372 4.46 16.13 8.32
N PHE A 373 4.91 14.92 8.58
CA PHE A 373 4.92 14.37 9.93
C PHE A 373 5.85 15.17 10.86
N ASP A 374 5.32 15.67 11.96
CA ASP A 374 6.06 16.49 12.93
C ASP A 374 6.73 15.67 14.06
N GLY A 375 6.77 14.35 13.91
CA GLY A 375 7.26 13.41 14.93
C GLY A 375 6.24 13.10 16.04
N LYS A 376 5.00 13.64 15.96
CA LYS A 376 3.95 13.44 16.98
C LYS A 376 2.56 13.21 16.38
N THR A 377 2.19 14.00 15.38
CA THR A 377 0.86 13.99 14.79
C THR A 377 0.96 13.60 13.33
N LEU A 378 0.41 12.44 13.00
CA LEU A 378 0.26 11.97 11.63
C LEU A 378 -1.16 12.32 11.16
N GLU A 379 -1.29 13.28 10.27
CA GLU A 379 -2.58 13.66 9.69
C GLU A 379 -2.91 12.77 8.50
N GLY A 380 -4.17 12.28 8.45
CA GLY A 380 -4.71 11.55 7.29
C GLY A 380 -5.78 12.36 6.57
N ARG A 381 -5.92 12.10 5.26
CA ARG A 381 -7.05 12.58 4.43
C ARG A 381 -7.79 11.38 3.85
N ASP A 382 -9.11 11.41 3.98
CA ASP A 382 -9.98 10.33 3.53
C ASP A 382 -10.65 10.67 2.21
N ILE A 383 -10.65 9.72 1.30
CA ILE A 383 -11.57 9.64 0.16
C ILE A 383 -12.30 8.32 0.24
N LYS A 384 -13.51 8.26 -0.35
CA LYS A 384 -14.35 7.07 -0.28
C LYS A 384 -14.80 6.64 -1.66
N ILE A 385 -15.06 5.35 -1.79
CA ILE A 385 -15.57 4.75 -3.02
C ILE A 385 -16.58 3.66 -2.68
N ALA A 386 -17.66 3.60 -3.44
CA ALA A 386 -18.76 2.67 -3.24
C ALA A 386 -18.88 1.70 -4.41
N PHE A 387 -19.04 0.43 -4.09
CA PHE A 387 -19.31 -0.66 -5.03
C PHE A 387 -20.51 -1.48 -4.58
N LYS A 388 -21.15 -2.12 -5.56
CA LYS A 388 -22.17 -3.16 -5.33
C LYS A 388 -21.57 -4.53 -5.55
N VAL A 389 -21.86 -5.47 -4.65
CA VAL A 389 -21.43 -6.87 -4.77
C VAL A 389 -22.30 -7.58 -5.81
N LYS A 390 -21.68 -8.16 -6.84
CA LYS A 390 -22.36 -8.99 -7.85
C LYS A 390 -22.25 -10.46 -7.47
N ASP A 391 -23.21 -11.24 -7.99
CA ASP A 391 -23.16 -12.69 -7.87
C ASP A 391 -21.94 -13.26 -8.64
N PRO A 392 -21.06 -13.98 -7.97
CA PRO A 392 -19.92 -14.64 -8.63
C PRO A 392 -20.31 -15.88 -9.44
N ASN A 393 -21.57 -16.38 -9.36
CA ASN A 393 -22.04 -17.64 -9.96
C ASN A 393 -21.10 -18.84 -9.66
N SER A 394 -20.49 -18.84 -8.48
CA SER A 394 -19.54 -19.87 -8.03
C SER A 394 -19.62 -19.98 -6.52
N ASN A 395 -18.99 -20.94 -5.90
CA ASN A 395 -18.90 -21.04 -4.44
C ASN A 395 -18.36 -19.74 -3.83
N SER A 396 -18.53 -19.58 -2.53
CA SER A 396 -17.99 -18.44 -1.78
C SER A 396 -16.59 -18.04 -2.27
N ILE A 397 -16.43 -16.77 -2.62
CA ILE A 397 -15.16 -16.22 -3.12
C ILE A 397 -14.66 -15.08 -2.25
N ILE A 398 -13.35 -14.85 -2.29
CA ILE A 398 -12.74 -13.65 -1.73
C ILE A 398 -12.44 -12.71 -2.89
N ILE A 399 -12.99 -11.50 -2.83
CA ILE A 399 -12.72 -10.41 -3.77
C ILE A 399 -11.69 -9.50 -3.11
N THR A 400 -10.58 -9.24 -3.82
CA THR A 400 -9.55 -8.29 -3.42
C THR A 400 -9.71 -7.03 -4.23
N ASN A 401 -9.90 -5.89 -3.55
CA ASN A 401 -9.95 -4.58 -4.17
C ASN A 401 -8.66 -3.82 -3.86
N LYS A 402 -8.02 -3.26 -4.92
CA LYS A 402 -6.72 -2.60 -4.90
C LYS A 402 -6.87 -1.10 -5.11
N ALA A 403 -6.04 -0.31 -4.42
CA ALA A 403 -5.93 1.12 -4.67
C ALA A 403 -4.49 1.60 -4.47
N GLN A 404 -4.10 2.67 -5.15
CA GLN A 404 -2.78 3.27 -5.05
C GLN A 404 -2.84 4.79 -5.27
N ILE A 405 -1.81 5.49 -4.81
CA ILE A 405 -1.53 6.87 -5.23
C ILE A 405 -0.94 6.78 -6.63
N SER A 406 -1.59 7.39 -7.62
CA SER A 406 -1.15 7.34 -9.01
C SER A 406 -0.43 8.62 -9.45
N ASP A 407 -0.50 9.69 -8.65
CA ASP A 407 0.29 10.91 -8.83
C ASP A 407 0.38 11.68 -7.52
N ASP A 408 1.53 12.33 -7.28
CA ASP A 408 1.78 13.14 -6.11
C ASP A 408 2.53 14.43 -6.44
N THR A 409 2.42 15.43 -5.57
CA THR A 409 3.12 16.70 -5.72
C THR A 409 3.48 17.30 -4.37
N ASP A 410 4.49 18.18 -4.36
CA ASP A 410 4.76 19.01 -3.18
C ASP A 410 3.66 20.08 -2.99
N LYS A 411 3.75 20.84 -1.89
CA LYS A 411 2.79 21.91 -1.57
C LYS A 411 2.67 23.03 -2.62
N ASP A 412 3.62 23.13 -3.54
CA ASP A 412 3.67 24.13 -4.61
C ASP A 412 3.20 23.54 -5.96
N GLY A 413 2.61 22.32 -5.94
CA GLY A 413 2.11 21.61 -7.10
C GLY A 413 3.21 21.11 -8.03
N LYS A 414 4.43 20.93 -7.53
CA LYS A 414 5.56 20.41 -8.29
C LYS A 414 5.72 18.93 -8.04
N ASP A 415 5.99 18.22 -9.12
CA ASP A 415 6.39 16.83 -9.10
C ASP A 415 7.57 16.59 -8.13
N ILE A 416 7.48 15.58 -7.30
CA ILE A 416 8.46 15.25 -6.27
C ILE A 416 8.60 13.73 -6.20
N THR A 417 9.81 13.26 -5.91
CA THR A 417 10.04 11.81 -5.76
C THR A 417 9.65 11.36 -4.36
N ASP A 418 8.77 10.39 -4.28
CA ASP A 418 8.47 9.68 -3.05
C ASP A 418 9.67 8.81 -2.63
N LYS A 419 9.80 8.58 -1.33
CA LYS A 419 10.96 7.94 -0.72
C LYS A 419 11.13 6.48 -1.14
N ASP A 420 10.06 5.73 -1.10
CA ASP A 420 10.08 4.27 -1.28
C ASP A 420 8.92 3.75 -2.16
N SER A 421 8.18 4.65 -2.78
CA SER A 421 7.08 4.35 -3.69
C SER A 421 7.25 4.98 -5.07
N THR A 422 6.65 4.35 -6.08
CA THR A 422 6.62 4.85 -7.46
C THR A 422 5.17 4.99 -7.89
N PRO A 423 4.64 6.22 -8.00
CA PRO A 423 3.26 6.46 -8.38
C PRO A 423 2.85 5.75 -9.69
N ASP A 424 1.61 5.23 -9.74
CA ASP A 424 1.01 4.48 -10.86
C ASP A 424 1.74 3.16 -11.23
N GLU A 425 2.65 2.67 -10.38
CA GLU A 425 3.27 1.35 -10.52
C GLU A 425 2.91 0.47 -9.31
N TRP A 426 2.31 -0.70 -9.55
CA TRP A 426 2.02 -1.63 -8.46
C TRP A 426 3.25 -2.48 -8.14
N ASN A 427 3.95 -2.17 -7.05
CA ASN A 427 5.12 -2.90 -6.58
C ASN A 427 4.90 -3.47 -5.18
N GLU A 428 5.20 -4.74 -4.98
CA GLU A 428 5.02 -5.38 -3.68
C GLU A 428 5.96 -4.79 -2.63
N GLY A 429 5.38 -4.25 -1.57
CA GLY A 429 6.12 -3.69 -0.43
C GLY A 429 6.17 -2.17 -0.38
N GLU A 430 5.71 -1.46 -1.42
CA GLU A 430 5.50 -0.02 -1.39
C GLU A 430 4.27 0.32 -0.53
N ASP A 431 4.24 1.49 0.08
CA ASP A 431 3.19 1.85 1.02
C ASP A 431 2.20 2.91 0.52
N ASP A 432 2.40 3.43 -0.70
CA ASP A 432 1.45 4.25 -1.46
C ASP A 432 0.26 3.45 -2.01
N GLN A 433 0.21 2.15 -1.74
CA GLN A 433 -0.77 1.20 -2.25
C GLN A 433 -1.28 0.27 -1.15
N ASP A 434 -2.54 -0.16 -1.26
CA ASP A 434 -3.13 -1.09 -0.29
C ASP A 434 -4.31 -1.87 -0.89
N VAL A 435 -4.65 -2.97 -0.24
CA VAL A 435 -5.75 -3.85 -0.62
C VAL A 435 -6.76 -4.00 0.51
N GLU A 436 -8.00 -4.33 0.14
CA GLU A 436 -9.03 -4.71 1.11
C GLU A 436 -9.82 -5.89 0.55
N HIS A 437 -10.31 -6.76 1.45
CA HIS A 437 -10.91 -8.04 1.09
C HIS A 437 -12.35 -8.14 1.56
N VAL A 438 -13.23 -8.67 0.69
CA VAL A 438 -14.56 -9.12 1.06
C VAL A 438 -14.73 -10.60 0.71
N LYS A 439 -15.46 -11.33 1.54
CA LYS A 439 -15.90 -12.70 1.28
C LYS A 439 -17.39 -12.65 0.93
N VAL A 440 -17.73 -13.07 -0.28
CA VAL A 440 -19.12 -13.13 -0.72
C VAL A 440 -19.73 -14.46 -0.30
N GLU A 441 -20.78 -14.41 0.52
CA GLU A 441 -21.60 -15.57 0.89
C GLU A 441 -22.91 -15.55 0.11
N TYR A 442 -23.45 -16.74 -0.20
CA TYR A 442 -24.65 -16.91 -0.97
C TYR A 442 -25.67 -17.81 -0.25
N PHE A 443 -26.94 -17.67 -0.61
CA PHE A 443 -28.04 -18.48 -0.13
C PHE A 443 -28.48 -19.44 -1.23
N ASP A 444 -28.77 -20.72 -0.88
CA ASP A 444 -29.07 -21.77 -1.84
C ASP A 444 -29.74 -22.96 -1.11
N LEU A 445 -31.04 -23.20 -1.41
CA LEU A 445 -31.80 -24.33 -0.89
C LEU A 445 -32.24 -25.26 -2.03
N ALA A 446 -31.69 -26.45 -2.05
CA ALA A 446 -32.07 -27.49 -2.99
C ALA A 446 -33.14 -28.42 -2.45
N LEU A 447 -33.97 -29.00 -3.34
CA LEU A 447 -35.00 -29.99 -3.03
C LEU A 447 -34.74 -31.29 -3.76
N LEU A 448 -34.71 -32.41 -3.02
CA LEU A 448 -34.66 -33.76 -3.59
C LEU A 448 -35.92 -34.54 -3.23
N LYS A 449 -36.63 -35.04 -4.25
CA LYS A 449 -37.87 -35.83 -4.09
C LYS A 449 -37.68 -37.29 -4.45
N PHE A 450 -38.16 -38.17 -3.59
CA PHE A 450 -38.03 -39.62 -3.77
C PHE A 450 -39.25 -40.40 -3.30
N VAL A 451 -39.41 -41.63 -3.75
CA VAL A 451 -40.43 -42.54 -3.21
C VAL A 451 -39.85 -43.24 -1.99
N SER A 452 -40.33 -42.92 -0.82
CA SER A 452 -39.88 -43.51 0.46
C SER A 452 -40.43 -44.92 0.69
N LYS A 453 -41.71 -45.12 0.40
CA LYS A 453 -42.40 -46.39 0.63
C LYS A 453 -43.61 -46.59 -0.27
N VAL A 454 -43.99 -47.87 -0.41
CA VAL A 454 -45.25 -48.29 -1.03
C VAL A 454 -46.08 -49.03 -0.01
N ILE A 455 -47.33 -48.64 0.16
CA ILE A 455 -48.29 -49.23 1.05
C ILE A 455 -49.39 -49.91 0.21
N VAL A 456 -49.55 -51.23 0.38
CA VAL A 456 -50.63 -51.98 -0.28
C VAL A 456 -51.54 -52.55 0.78
N ILE A 457 -52.84 -52.19 0.68
CA ILE A 457 -53.91 -52.68 1.57
C ILE A 457 -54.80 -53.61 0.77
N GLU A 458 -54.88 -54.88 1.20
CA GLU A 458 -55.70 -55.94 0.60
C GLU A 458 -56.50 -56.67 1.69
N ASP A 459 -57.81 -56.75 1.51
CA ASP A 459 -58.74 -57.37 2.49
C ASP A 459 -58.54 -56.81 3.92
N GLY A 460 -58.25 -55.50 4.05
CA GLY A 460 -57.98 -54.82 5.30
C GLY A 460 -56.62 -55.13 5.93
N LYS A 461 -55.78 -55.89 5.25
CA LYS A 461 -54.40 -56.13 5.65
C LYS A 461 -53.42 -55.21 4.92
N GLU A 462 -52.70 -54.43 5.68
CA GLU A 462 -51.68 -53.55 5.18
C GLU A 462 -50.34 -54.22 5.05
N THR A 463 -49.63 -53.89 3.94
CA THR A 463 -48.23 -54.30 3.68
C THR A 463 -47.44 -53.08 3.26
N ILE A 464 -46.40 -52.73 4.02
CA ILE A 464 -45.49 -51.63 3.73
C ILE A 464 -44.19 -52.17 3.15
N SER A 465 -43.73 -51.55 2.07
CA SER A 465 -42.45 -51.85 1.43
C SER A 465 -41.64 -50.56 1.36
N GLU A 466 -40.61 -50.45 2.17
CA GLU A 466 -39.65 -49.36 2.11
C GLU A 466 -38.77 -49.49 0.86
N THR A 467 -38.49 -48.40 0.17
CA THR A 467 -37.63 -48.43 -1.03
C THR A 467 -36.15 -48.41 -0.70
N GLY A 468 -35.80 -47.83 0.46
CA GLY A 468 -34.42 -47.61 0.87
C GLY A 468 -33.79 -46.32 0.30
N TYR A 469 -34.57 -45.53 -0.47
CA TYR A 469 -34.11 -44.22 -0.93
C TYR A 469 -34.27 -43.18 0.17
N ASN A 470 -33.37 -42.21 0.17
CA ASN A 470 -33.27 -41.19 1.22
C ASN A 470 -33.09 -39.74 0.69
N GLY A 471 -33.23 -39.53 -0.64
CA GLY A 471 -33.07 -38.22 -1.24
C GLY A 471 -31.61 -37.75 -1.39
N HIS A 472 -30.66 -38.66 -1.34
CA HIS A 472 -29.22 -38.34 -1.53
C HIS A 472 -28.63 -38.96 -2.81
N GLU A 473 -29.43 -39.66 -3.61
CA GLU A 473 -28.99 -40.33 -4.83
C GLU A 473 -29.77 -39.80 -6.06
N ASP A 474 -29.06 -39.34 -7.07
CA ASP A 474 -29.59 -38.94 -8.37
C ASP A 474 -28.86 -39.71 -9.49
N PRO A 475 -29.54 -40.27 -10.50
CA PRO A 475 -30.99 -40.23 -10.75
C PRO A 475 -31.79 -41.21 -9.88
N GLU A 476 -32.96 -40.77 -9.47
CA GLU A 476 -33.90 -41.56 -8.70
C GLU A 476 -34.49 -42.71 -9.52
N PRO A 477 -34.50 -43.95 -9.00
CA PRO A 477 -35.09 -45.05 -9.73
C PRO A 477 -36.62 -44.97 -9.73
N VAL A 478 -37.18 -45.44 -10.82
CA VAL A 478 -38.63 -45.60 -10.94
C VAL A 478 -39.11 -46.79 -10.10
N VAL A 479 -39.96 -46.53 -9.11
CA VAL A 479 -40.55 -47.56 -8.28
C VAL A 479 -41.71 -48.25 -9.00
N LYS A 480 -41.60 -49.57 -9.23
CA LYS A 480 -42.63 -50.33 -9.93
C LYS A 480 -43.45 -51.17 -8.96
N VAL A 481 -44.79 -51.05 -9.02
CA VAL A 481 -45.75 -51.85 -8.28
C VAL A 481 -46.54 -52.75 -9.23
N ASP A 482 -46.48 -54.05 -9.02
CA ASP A 482 -47.20 -55.06 -9.81
C ASP A 482 -48.40 -55.62 -9.07
N LEU A 483 -49.59 -55.30 -9.52
CA LEU A 483 -50.89 -55.68 -8.93
C LEU A 483 -51.37 -57.03 -9.50
N HIS A 484 -50.54 -58.01 -9.58
CA HIS A 484 -50.76 -59.32 -10.19
C HIS A 484 -52.12 -59.98 -9.85
N LYS A 485 -52.98 -60.18 -10.85
CA LYS A 485 -54.28 -60.93 -10.78
C LYS A 485 -55.24 -60.55 -9.66
N LYS A 486 -55.18 -59.39 -9.10
CA LYS A 486 -56.07 -58.96 -8.05
C LYS A 486 -57.33 -58.34 -8.64
N LYS A 487 -58.45 -58.46 -7.89
CA LYS A 487 -59.60 -57.57 -8.12
C LYS A 487 -59.19 -56.20 -7.68
N LEU A 488 -59.08 -55.27 -8.60
CA LEU A 488 -58.66 -53.92 -8.28
C LEU A 488 -59.55 -53.24 -7.24
N SER A 489 -60.84 -53.58 -7.23
CA SER A 489 -61.81 -53.08 -6.21
C SER A 489 -61.42 -53.36 -4.75
N ASP A 490 -60.59 -54.41 -4.52
CA ASP A 490 -60.28 -54.88 -3.19
C ASP A 490 -58.87 -54.49 -2.73
N VAL A 491 -58.19 -53.61 -3.52
CA VAL A 491 -56.82 -53.18 -3.25
C VAL A 491 -56.76 -51.63 -3.20
N THR A 492 -56.13 -51.12 -2.14
CA THR A 492 -55.73 -49.73 -2.06
C THR A 492 -54.21 -49.65 -2.12
N VAL A 493 -53.64 -48.78 -2.96
CA VAL A 493 -52.22 -48.55 -3.06
C VAL A 493 -51.93 -47.11 -2.68
N LYS A 494 -51.01 -46.91 -1.75
CA LYS A 494 -50.53 -45.58 -1.37
C LYS A 494 -49.03 -45.49 -1.57
N PHE A 495 -48.54 -44.35 -1.95
CA PHE A 495 -47.14 -44.02 -2.15
C PHE A 495 -46.70 -42.97 -1.14
N GLY A 496 -45.72 -43.26 -0.32
CA GLY A 496 -45.03 -42.24 0.48
C GLY A 496 -43.93 -41.60 -0.38
N TYR A 497 -43.97 -40.29 -0.47
CA TYR A 497 -42.95 -39.45 -1.11
C TYR A 497 -42.22 -38.69 -0.04
N GLY A 498 -40.91 -38.94 0.06
CA GLY A 498 -39.98 -38.10 0.84
C GLY A 498 -39.57 -36.89 0.04
N ILE A 499 -39.48 -35.75 0.70
CA ILE A 499 -38.99 -34.50 0.16
C ILE A 499 -37.91 -34.00 1.10
N THR A 500 -36.69 -34.03 0.69
CA THR A 500 -35.52 -33.59 1.46
C THR A 500 -35.10 -32.23 0.97
N ILE A 501 -35.02 -31.25 1.87
CA ILE A 501 -34.45 -29.93 1.62
C ILE A 501 -33.02 -29.95 2.12
N ILE A 502 -32.10 -29.39 1.33
CA ILE A 502 -30.67 -29.31 1.61
C ILE A 502 -30.29 -27.83 1.53
N ASN A 503 -29.52 -27.32 2.49
CA ASN A 503 -28.87 -26.03 2.35
C ASN A 503 -27.51 -26.23 1.66
N GLU A 504 -27.41 -25.90 0.38
CA GLU A 504 -26.17 -25.96 -0.41
C GLU A 504 -25.37 -24.66 -0.38
N GLY A 505 -25.96 -23.59 0.21
CA GLY A 505 -25.34 -22.27 0.37
C GLY A 505 -24.46 -22.11 1.60
N ASP A 506 -23.95 -20.90 1.77
CA ASP A 506 -23.16 -20.46 2.96
C ASP A 506 -24.04 -19.81 4.03
N ILE A 507 -25.25 -19.37 3.67
CA ILE A 507 -26.17 -18.62 4.53
C ILE A 507 -27.20 -19.60 5.12
N PRO A 508 -27.37 -19.64 6.46
CA PRO A 508 -28.46 -20.42 7.08
C PRO A 508 -29.83 -19.93 6.65
N GLY A 509 -30.76 -20.85 6.38
CA GLY A 509 -32.09 -20.46 5.95
C GLY A 509 -33.20 -21.45 6.26
N TYR A 510 -34.40 -21.10 5.85
CA TYR A 510 -35.65 -21.82 6.11
C TYR A 510 -36.37 -22.11 4.80
N ALA A 511 -36.82 -23.33 4.57
CA ALA A 511 -37.88 -23.62 3.63
C ALA A 511 -39.23 -23.32 4.33
N LYS A 512 -39.80 -22.16 4.05
CA LYS A 512 -41.01 -21.67 4.73
C LYS A 512 -42.28 -22.39 4.29
N GLU A 513 -42.33 -22.81 3.03
CA GLU A 513 -43.41 -23.59 2.46
C GLU A 513 -42.90 -24.50 1.34
N ILE A 514 -43.41 -25.73 1.33
CA ILE A 514 -43.15 -26.71 0.28
C ILE A 514 -44.48 -27.03 -0.37
N THR A 515 -44.53 -26.96 -1.70
CA THR A 515 -45.73 -27.27 -2.52
C THR A 515 -45.49 -28.57 -3.27
N ASP A 516 -46.53 -29.44 -3.27
CA ASP A 516 -46.53 -30.69 -4.04
C ASP A 516 -47.68 -30.69 -5.06
N TYR A 517 -47.38 -31.06 -6.28
CA TYR A 517 -48.31 -31.05 -7.40
C TYR A 517 -48.77 -32.47 -7.70
N VAL A 518 -49.90 -32.86 -7.11
CA VAL A 518 -50.48 -34.22 -7.17
C VAL A 518 -50.76 -34.61 -8.63
N PRO A 519 -50.13 -35.62 -9.18
CA PRO A 519 -50.33 -36.01 -10.57
C PRO A 519 -51.68 -36.67 -10.82
N GLU A 520 -52.17 -36.54 -12.07
CA GLU A 520 -53.39 -37.26 -12.47
C GLU A 520 -53.32 -38.74 -12.17
N GLY A 521 -54.36 -39.30 -11.56
CA GLY A 521 -54.44 -40.70 -11.15
C GLY A 521 -53.97 -41.01 -9.72
N LEU A 522 -53.43 -40.04 -9.03
CA LEU A 522 -53.25 -40.04 -7.58
C LEU A 522 -54.18 -39.06 -6.92
N ARG A 523 -54.44 -39.21 -5.62
CA ARG A 523 -55.23 -38.25 -4.83
C ARG A 523 -54.62 -38.08 -3.46
N PHE A 524 -54.81 -36.90 -2.92
CA PHE A 524 -54.46 -36.52 -1.56
C PHE A 524 -55.57 -36.97 -0.59
N GLU A 525 -55.18 -37.47 0.57
CA GLU A 525 -56.09 -37.79 1.69
C GLU A 525 -55.58 -37.09 2.95
N ALA A 526 -56.35 -36.16 3.50
CA ALA A 526 -55.95 -35.36 4.67
C ALA A 526 -55.74 -36.22 5.92
N GLU A 527 -56.47 -37.39 6.02
CA GLU A 527 -56.31 -38.35 7.14
C GLU A 527 -54.91 -38.98 7.17
N ASP A 528 -54.31 -39.21 6.00
CA ASP A 528 -52.95 -39.76 5.88
C ASP A 528 -51.87 -38.69 6.05
N ASN A 529 -52.25 -37.38 5.91
CA ASN A 529 -51.33 -36.27 5.80
C ASN A 529 -51.75 -35.06 6.69
N PRO A 530 -51.77 -35.24 8.02
CA PRO A 530 -52.34 -34.21 8.93
C PRO A 530 -51.57 -32.91 8.98
N LEU A 531 -50.33 -32.87 8.43
CA LEU A 531 -49.48 -31.67 8.39
C LEU A 531 -49.43 -31.01 7.01
N TRP A 532 -50.25 -31.53 6.06
CA TRP A 532 -50.41 -30.97 4.74
C TRP A 532 -51.77 -30.32 4.54
N THR A 533 -51.87 -29.26 3.75
CA THR A 533 -53.08 -28.52 3.41
C THR A 533 -53.42 -28.76 1.93
N ASP A 534 -54.71 -29.04 1.64
CA ASP A 534 -55.23 -29.09 0.26
C ASP A 534 -55.54 -27.67 -0.21
N GLU A 535 -54.79 -27.15 -1.18
CA GLU A 535 -54.96 -25.83 -1.79
C GLU A 535 -55.94 -25.87 -2.98
N GLY A 536 -56.46 -27.07 -3.30
CA GLY A 536 -57.32 -27.31 -4.46
C GLY A 536 -56.53 -27.50 -5.76
N ASN A 537 -57.25 -27.90 -6.83
CA ASN A 537 -56.64 -28.11 -8.18
C ASN A 537 -55.46 -29.08 -8.20
N ASN A 538 -55.44 -30.09 -7.33
CA ASN A 538 -54.35 -31.06 -7.17
C ASN A 538 -53.04 -30.42 -6.68
N VAL A 539 -53.10 -29.32 -5.95
CA VAL A 539 -51.96 -28.67 -5.27
C VAL A 539 -52.15 -28.83 -3.76
N ILE A 540 -51.10 -29.25 -3.10
CA ILE A 540 -51.04 -29.38 -1.63
C ILE A 540 -49.78 -28.69 -1.13
N SER A 541 -49.83 -28.14 0.09
CA SER A 541 -48.68 -27.48 0.69
C SER A 541 -48.43 -27.91 2.14
N THR A 542 -47.21 -27.70 2.61
CA THR A 542 -46.83 -27.89 4.02
C THR A 542 -45.88 -26.81 4.51
N LYS A 543 -46.05 -26.43 5.80
CA LYS A 543 -45.18 -25.53 6.56
C LYS A 543 -44.41 -26.24 7.68
N GLN A 544 -44.23 -27.57 7.56
CA GLN A 544 -43.56 -28.35 8.60
C GLN A 544 -42.16 -27.88 8.92
N LEU A 545 -41.45 -27.31 7.92
CA LEU A 545 -40.09 -26.81 8.05
C LEU A 545 -39.98 -25.29 8.26
N GLU A 546 -41.12 -24.59 8.38
CA GLU A 546 -41.13 -23.11 8.46
C GLU A 546 -40.30 -22.51 9.60
N ASN A 547 -40.04 -23.28 10.67
CA ASN A 547 -39.23 -22.90 11.82
C ASN A 547 -37.97 -23.77 11.99
N THR A 548 -37.64 -24.57 11.00
CA THR A 548 -36.43 -25.41 10.99
C THR A 548 -35.31 -24.65 10.25
N LEU A 549 -34.38 -24.07 11.03
CA LEU A 549 -33.21 -23.42 10.44
C LEU A 549 -32.25 -24.51 9.93
N LEU A 550 -31.94 -24.46 8.65
CA LEU A 550 -30.92 -25.29 8.03
C LEU A 550 -29.59 -24.55 7.96
N GLN A 551 -28.60 -25.05 8.65
CA GLN A 551 -27.23 -24.58 8.52
C GLN A 551 -26.63 -25.07 7.17
N PRO A 552 -25.56 -24.43 6.65
CA PRO A 552 -24.84 -24.94 5.48
C PRO A 552 -24.55 -26.43 5.57
N GLY A 553 -24.99 -27.19 4.57
CA GLY A 553 -24.86 -28.64 4.48
C GLY A 553 -25.89 -29.44 5.32
N GLU A 554 -26.77 -28.79 6.08
CA GLU A 554 -27.83 -29.49 6.82
C GLU A 554 -29.02 -29.82 5.93
N THR A 555 -29.73 -30.89 6.30
CA THR A 555 -30.90 -31.39 5.59
C THR A 555 -32.10 -31.59 6.51
N ALA A 556 -33.30 -31.43 5.96
CA ALA A 556 -34.54 -31.81 6.64
C ALA A 556 -35.49 -32.47 5.65
N THR A 557 -36.25 -33.50 6.09
CA THR A 557 -37.13 -34.26 5.23
C THR A 557 -38.57 -34.20 5.75
N VAL A 558 -39.50 -33.98 4.82
CA VAL A 558 -40.94 -34.13 5.05
C VAL A 558 -41.46 -35.29 4.19
N GLU A 559 -42.63 -35.83 4.57
CA GLU A 559 -43.27 -36.90 3.82
C GLU A 559 -44.69 -36.56 3.46
N VAL A 560 -45.12 -36.94 2.25
CA VAL A 560 -46.53 -36.89 1.82
C VAL A 560 -46.96 -38.26 1.30
N ILE A 561 -48.15 -38.72 1.64
CA ILE A 561 -48.75 -39.98 1.21
C ILE A 561 -49.83 -39.69 0.19
N LEU A 562 -49.68 -40.19 -1.02
CA LEU A 562 -50.67 -40.07 -2.09
C LEU A 562 -51.30 -41.45 -2.39
N THR A 563 -52.65 -41.49 -2.52
CA THR A 563 -53.43 -42.69 -2.76
C THR A 563 -53.71 -42.83 -4.27
N TRP A 564 -53.40 -43.99 -4.83
CA TRP A 564 -53.78 -44.30 -6.20
C TRP A 564 -55.30 -44.34 -6.37
N ILE A 565 -55.81 -43.62 -7.41
CA ILE A 565 -57.20 -43.70 -7.81
C ILE A 565 -57.42 -45.05 -8.50
N ASN A 566 -58.10 -45.93 -7.78
CA ASN A 566 -58.30 -47.31 -8.21
C ASN A 566 -59.21 -47.38 -9.45
N ASP A 567 -58.60 -47.31 -10.67
CA ASP A 567 -59.23 -47.43 -11.96
C ASP A 567 -58.35 -48.29 -12.88
N PRO A 568 -58.93 -49.30 -13.54
CA PRO A 568 -58.18 -50.15 -14.51
C PRO A 568 -57.49 -49.38 -15.62
N ASN A 569 -57.98 -48.18 -15.98
CA ASN A 569 -57.37 -47.32 -16.97
C ASN A 569 -56.29 -46.40 -16.37
N ASN A 570 -56.16 -46.35 -15.04
CA ASN A 570 -55.22 -45.50 -14.36
C ASN A 570 -53.91 -46.24 -14.00
N MET A 571 -53.37 -46.96 -14.96
CA MET A 571 -52.09 -47.67 -14.87
C MET A 571 -50.95 -46.87 -15.51
N GLY A 572 -49.72 -47.36 -15.37
CA GLY A 572 -48.55 -46.78 -15.98
C GLY A 572 -47.81 -45.76 -15.06
N LEU A 573 -47.02 -44.91 -15.72
CA LEU A 573 -46.15 -43.96 -15.04
C LEU A 573 -46.95 -42.82 -14.38
N LYS A 574 -46.62 -42.49 -13.15
CA LYS A 574 -47.04 -41.27 -12.43
C LYS A 574 -45.77 -40.53 -12.00
N THR A 575 -45.70 -39.28 -12.36
CA THR A 575 -44.62 -38.37 -11.96
C THR A 575 -45.20 -37.37 -10.99
N ASN A 576 -44.68 -37.37 -9.78
CA ASN A 576 -45.07 -36.38 -8.74
C ASN A 576 -43.97 -35.37 -8.58
N THR A 577 -44.33 -34.08 -8.56
CA THR A 577 -43.41 -32.94 -8.48
C THR A 577 -43.59 -32.22 -7.16
N ALA A 578 -42.50 -31.73 -6.58
CA ALA A 578 -42.58 -30.81 -5.45
C ALA A 578 -41.55 -29.68 -5.63
N GLU A 579 -41.80 -28.56 -4.98
CA GLU A 579 -41.04 -27.32 -5.11
C GLU A 579 -40.99 -26.61 -3.75
N ILE A 580 -39.88 -25.92 -3.46
CA ILE A 580 -39.86 -24.92 -2.39
C ILE A 580 -40.62 -23.71 -2.87
N SER A 581 -41.81 -23.48 -2.31
CA SER A 581 -42.66 -22.36 -2.72
C SER A 581 -42.44 -21.08 -1.93
N GLN A 582 -41.74 -21.16 -0.78
CA GLN A 582 -41.31 -20.00 0.00
C GLN A 582 -40.04 -20.37 0.79
N ASP A 583 -39.07 -19.50 0.73
CA ASP A 583 -37.88 -19.55 1.52
C ASP A 583 -37.66 -18.30 2.37
N LYS A 584 -36.66 -18.30 3.25
CA LYS A 584 -36.24 -17.13 4.01
C LYS A 584 -34.87 -17.33 4.64
N ASN A 585 -34.04 -16.28 4.61
CA ASN A 585 -32.83 -16.16 5.43
C ASN A 585 -32.82 -14.84 6.20
N GLU A 586 -31.82 -14.60 7.04
CA GLU A 586 -31.71 -13.42 7.88
C GLU A 586 -31.42 -12.14 7.09
N TYR A 587 -30.77 -12.27 5.94
CA TYR A 587 -30.24 -11.16 5.15
C TYR A 587 -31.12 -10.80 3.95
N ASP A 588 -32.23 -11.51 3.74
CA ASP A 588 -33.11 -11.39 2.57
C ASP A 588 -32.35 -11.56 1.22
N VAL A 589 -31.27 -12.35 1.23
CA VAL A 589 -30.53 -12.74 0.02
C VAL A 589 -31.38 -13.71 -0.76
N PRO A 590 -31.66 -13.46 -2.06
CA PRO A 590 -32.42 -14.40 -2.88
C PRO A 590 -31.63 -15.71 -3.04
N ASP A 591 -32.39 -16.80 -3.27
CA ASP A 591 -31.80 -18.06 -3.65
C ASP A 591 -30.99 -17.87 -4.95
N ARG A 592 -29.87 -18.59 -5.05
CA ARG A 592 -28.84 -18.31 -6.03
C ARG A 592 -29.26 -18.64 -7.46
N ASP A 593 -29.84 -19.80 -7.65
CA ASP A 593 -30.18 -20.33 -8.97
C ASP A 593 -31.61 -20.80 -9.10
N SER A 594 -32.41 -20.58 -8.06
CA SER A 594 -33.83 -20.89 -7.97
C SER A 594 -34.70 -19.69 -7.64
N THR A 595 -35.96 -19.74 -8.06
CA THR A 595 -36.97 -18.75 -7.71
C THR A 595 -38.20 -19.47 -7.16
N PRO A 596 -38.53 -19.33 -5.88
CA PRO A 596 -39.66 -20.02 -5.27
C PRO A 596 -40.99 -19.82 -6.02
N ASP A 597 -41.83 -20.88 -6.07
CA ASP A 597 -43.19 -20.89 -6.63
C ASP A 597 -43.29 -20.56 -8.15
N ASN A 598 -42.27 -20.89 -8.93
CA ASN A 598 -42.21 -20.61 -10.37
C ASN A 598 -42.40 -21.83 -11.29
N LYS A 599 -42.34 -23.06 -10.75
CA LYS A 599 -42.44 -24.35 -11.46
C LYS A 599 -41.46 -24.54 -12.63
N LYS A 600 -40.30 -23.97 -12.53
CA LYS A 600 -39.36 -23.98 -13.63
C LYS A 600 -38.45 -25.22 -13.55
N GLU A 601 -38.62 -26.10 -14.55
CA GLU A 601 -37.74 -27.28 -14.67
C GLU A 601 -36.26 -26.87 -14.82
N GLY A 602 -35.40 -27.52 -14.04
CA GLY A 602 -33.96 -27.33 -14.08
C GLY A 602 -33.42 -26.39 -13.02
N GLU A 603 -34.25 -25.78 -12.21
CA GLU A 603 -33.89 -25.23 -10.93
C GLU A 603 -33.77 -26.35 -9.90
N ASP A 604 -33.01 -26.19 -8.85
CA ASP A 604 -32.75 -27.25 -7.86
C ASP A 604 -33.71 -27.19 -6.65
N ASP A 605 -34.53 -26.15 -6.56
CA ASP A 605 -35.63 -26.07 -5.59
C ASP A 605 -36.85 -26.89 -5.98
N ILE A 606 -36.85 -27.53 -7.14
CA ILE A 606 -37.93 -28.37 -7.68
C ILE A 606 -37.43 -29.72 -8.15
N ASP A 607 -38.12 -30.78 -7.74
CA ASP A 607 -37.75 -32.15 -8.17
C ASP A 607 -38.96 -33.08 -8.30
N ILE A 608 -38.74 -34.25 -8.94
CA ILE A 608 -39.76 -35.22 -9.32
C ILE A 608 -39.44 -36.60 -8.82
N ALA A 609 -40.49 -37.34 -8.38
CA ALA A 609 -40.38 -38.76 -8.10
C ALA A 609 -41.37 -39.57 -8.95
N LYS A 610 -40.98 -40.78 -9.37
CA LYS A 610 -41.68 -41.59 -10.36
C LYS A 610 -42.14 -42.92 -9.81
N VAL A 611 -43.39 -43.29 -10.04
CA VAL A 611 -43.91 -44.61 -9.78
C VAL A 611 -44.61 -45.20 -11.01
N ILE A 612 -44.52 -46.52 -11.21
CA ILE A 612 -45.24 -47.25 -12.27
C ILE A 612 -46.16 -48.27 -11.63
N LEU A 613 -47.43 -48.19 -11.95
CA LEU A 613 -48.41 -49.25 -11.65
C LEU A 613 -48.56 -50.16 -12.86
N ALA A 614 -48.43 -51.47 -12.63
CA ALA A 614 -48.57 -52.46 -13.70
C ALA A 614 -49.35 -53.67 -13.18
N ILE A 615 -50.00 -54.38 -14.13
CA ILE A 615 -50.63 -55.70 -13.90
C ILE A 615 -49.92 -56.70 -14.79
N THR A 616 -49.23 -57.67 -14.23
CA THR A 616 -48.62 -58.74 -14.99
C THR A 616 -49.50 -60.00 -15.01
N THR A 617 -49.52 -60.75 -16.10
CA THR A 617 -50.37 -61.95 -16.32
C THR A 617 -49.65 -63.25 -15.94
N GLY A 618 -48.52 -63.25 -15.18
CA GLY A 618 -47.74 -64.39 -14.77
C GLY A 618 -48.32 -65.23 -13.62
N THR A 619 -47.74 -66.38 -13.31
CA THR A 619 -48.25 -67.36 -12.34
C THR A 619 -47.61 -67.26 -10.95
N THR A 620 -46.76 -66.33 -10.61
CA THR A 620 -46.02 -66.25 -9.35
C THR A 620 -46.59 -65.23 -8.40
N LYS A 621 -46.91 -65.64 -7.17
CA LYS A 621 -47.40 -64.78 -6.07
C LYS A 621 -46.18 -64.11 -5.39
N THR A 622 -45.65 -63.14 -5.96
CA THR A 622 -44.63 -62.38 -5.28
C THR A 622 -44.76 -60.90 -5.66
N TYR A 623 -44.92 -60.06 -4.67
CA TYR A 623 -44.85 -58.60 -4.84
C TYR A 623 -43.38 -58.24 -4.92
N PHE A 624 -42.94 -57.80 -6.07
CA PHE A 624 -41.61 -57.22 -6.23
C PHE A 624 -41.78 -55.71 -6.37
N VAL A 625 -41.32 -54.97 -5.38
CA VAL A 625 -40.87 -53.61 -5.61
C VAL A 625 -39.53 -53.72 -6.33
N LEU A 626 -39.54 -53.64 -7.64
CA LEU A 626 -38.32 -53.64 -8.45
C LEU A 626 -37.90 -52.21 -8.67
N ALA A 627 -36.88 -51.79 -7.97
CA ALA A 627 -36.12 -50.63 -8.39
C ALA A 627 -35.41 -50.99 -9.72
N THR A 628 -35.91 -50.50 -10.85
CA THR A 628 -35.20 -50.60 -12.11
C THR A 628 -34.58 -49.26 -12.44
N SER A 629 -33.25 -49.19 -12.37
CA SER A 629 -32.53 -48.12 -13.00
C SER A 629 -32.76 -48.17 -14.51
N LEU A 630 -33.71 -47.40 -15.04
CA LEU A 630 -33.81 -47.17 -16.45
C LEU A 630 -32.72 -46.16 -16.81
N LEU A 631 -31.61 -46.64 -17.39
CA LEU A 631 -30.68 -45.78 -18.12
C LEU A 631 -31.45 -45.09 -19.25
N ALA A 632 -32.05 -43.95 -18.98
CA ALA A 632 -32.45 -43.02 -20.00
C ALA A 632 -31.17 -42.32 -20.52
N ILE A 633 -30.54 -42.94 -21.52
CA ILE A 633 -29.55 -42.29 -22.37
C ILE A 633 -30.34 -41.29 -23.23
N ILE A 634 -30.59 -40.12 -22.71
CA ILE A 634 -30.83 -38.85 -23.42
C ILE A 634 -31.08 -37.80 -22.29
N GLY A 635 -30.06 -37.07 -21.89
CA GLY A 635 -30.18 -35.92 -21.00
C GLY A 635 -29.04 -35.68 -20.02
N THR A 636 -28.23 -36.71 -19.69
CA THR A 636 -27.13 -36.58 -18.73
C THR A 636 -25.80 -36.05 -19.30
N GLY A 637 -25.83 -35.52 -20.55
CA GLY A 637 -24.63 -34.95 -21.17
C GLY A 637 -24.25 -33.54 -20.68
N ILE A 638 -25.11 -32.87 -19.95
CA ILE A 638 -24.88 -31.44 -19.62
C ILE A 638 -24.50 -31.23 -18.14
N VAL A 639 -24.99 -32.05 -17.22
CA VAL A 639 -24.68 -31.86 -15.78
C VAL A 639 -23.33 -32.46 -15.39
N LEU A 640 -22.91 -33.60 -15.98
CA LEU A 640 -21.60 -34.20 -15.71
C LEU A 640 -20.39 -33.47 -16.30
N ILE A 641 -20.61 -32.58 -17.29
CA ILE A 641 -19.52 -31.74 -17.87
C ILE A 641 -19.19 -30.54 -16.97
N LYS A 642 -20.12 -30.08 -16.14
CA LYS A 642 -19.85 -28.96 -15.20
C LYS A 642 -19.08 -29.36 -13.94
N LYS A 643 -19.06 -30.63 -13.56
CA LYS A 643 -18.43 -31.07 -12.29
C LYS A 643 -17.00 -31.65 -12.45
N TYR A 644 -16.51 -31.85 -13.68
CA TYR A 644 -15.19 -32.48 -13.91
C TYR A 644 -14.28 -31.79 -14.93
N VAL A 645 -14.51 -30.53 -15.27
CA VAL A 645 -13.59 -29.76 -16.12
C VAL A 645 -13.37 -28.39 -15.54
N ILE A 646 -12.90 -28.32 -14.29
CA ILE A 646 -12.09 -27.20 -13.78
C ILE A 646 -11.23 -27.81 -12.65
N GLU A 647 -10.08 -28.33 -12.99
CA GLU A 647 -8.86 -28.22 -12.22
C GLU A 647 -8.00 -27.14 -12.84
#